data_92f6e57f1a0f460546a08f85c55c08ae
#
_entry.id   92f6e57f1a0f460546a08f85c55c08ae
#
_cell.length_a   1.000
_cell.length_b   1.000
_cell.length_c   1.000
_cell.angle_alpha   90.00
_cell.angle_beta   90.00
_cell.angle_gamma   90.00
#
_symmetry.space_group_name_H-M   'P 1'
#
loop_
_entity.id
_entity.type
_entity.pdbx_description
1 polymer ?
#
loop_
_entity_poly.entity_id
_entity_poly.type
_entity_poly.pdbx_seq_one_letter_code
_entity_poly.pdbx_strand_id
1 'polypeptide(L)'
;MLTFAKFASELLYASKLNNEDLVNILLGCVYEPLDLKDKNGNPYYAGKAECSHLLKGHRDVKIEIQRGTTRKQVIDSVEIYFKERLISKIIPSLIDDFLENMRTTIAYDFSISEAKKKTLLSMANREDLAEFIGDVCLYVISRPNIYQEEVMCTNNLPEKNKYFSGREKVLQDIESLFNKENKDTISICQTIFGLGGIGKTQLSIQYAYYYHYKYKTCIWFVDAESSYSIYNSFYGFAQRFNLFLPVNYNAADLQRVIKTWLSENHNWLLIFDNLEIIDTIMPYLPNKINGRIIITTRNTRIDYGSQLLLDVFSLHEAECFMKRRLSKNNECKLEYYKYEDFSEKSPVLIKRLGYFPLALEQAAAYIKEVRCSIASYIELLKQSGVDVFSDQYGSPEYYEHVVTSTWNISFAALEKSSRQLLNLCAYMGADNIPVNFFVEMRDKLPAPLTDDLSRQLTLNRVVTGLRTYSLTSGTVEYIHIHRLVQEVIRKYHEFEDVNNYEKNRWLQLDFSILDQYLPDSCEEPNSAFRFMQIAIHAESIADYYSMFTKTEHNKLKLANVYNKIGQCYDDCGIFDSAFSNYFNSLQIKEQYLGKKHSDTAIQYDNIGLSYTKTGNYREAIQWHNKAIKVLEISLGKESLDTAAAYNNLGLALVKAGSYDLGITWYQKCLDIELKILGNEHIEIAADYNNIGEAYHQKGNEALALKYLKKALKIKEKRIGCMSSNTAITYNNLGSVYWKCKQYDEAMIYTKKSLEIYEKIYGKNHPNIALEMGNLASILADKGEINDAKYYYSEAIKIGEKSLGLSHPDTAKNIDGIGTIYLDEEETSMALSCFLLAYKLFIATLDHQHKDVVRVRKHLHKIYIRMEIHETFETWLTVQLKKGIKELRAEIKKDF
;
A
#
# COMPACT_ATOMS: atom_id res chain seq x y z
N MET A 1 35.99 8.91 -0.16
CA MET A 1 37.15 8.06 -0.48
C MET A 1 37.20 6.93 0.52
N LEU A 2 36.88 5.73 0.11
CA LEU A 2 37.16 4.54 0.90
C LEU A 2 38.69 4.39 0.94
N THR A 3 39.26 4.49 2.12
CA THR A 3 40.70 4.23 2.31
C THR A 3 40.95 2.74 2.01
N PHE A 4 42.14 2.44 1.50
CA PHE A 4 42.58 1.07 1.22
C PHE A 4 42.43 0.15 2.47
N ALA A 5 42.53 0.72 3.69
CA ALA A 5 42.27 0.03 4.94
C ALA A 5 40.82 -0.45 5.09
N LYS A 6 39.83 0.30 4.59
CA LYS A 6 38.42 -0.11 4.62
C LYS A 6 38.13 -1.22 3.62
N PHE A 7 38.76 -1.17 2.45
CA PHE A 7 38.75 -2.23 1.46
C PHE A 7 39.33 -3.53 2.05
N ALA A 8 40.47 -3.46 2.70
CA ALA A 8 41.11 -4.59 3.34
C ALA A 8 40.27 -5.17 4.49
N SER A 9 39.67 -4.31 5.32
CA SER A 9 38.74 -4.74 6.39
C SER A 9 37.49 -5.42 5.85
N GLU A 10 36.92 -4.90 4.80
CA GLU A 10 35.73 -5.51 4.15
C GLU A 10 36.09 -6.83 3.43
N LEU A 11 37.26 -6.92 2.82
CA LEU A 11 37.76 -8.14 2.18
C LEU A 11 38.04 -9.26 3.19
N LEU A 12 38.58 -8.93 4.35
CA LEU A 12 38.82 -9.86 5.43
C LEU A 12 37.54 -10.33 6.11
N TYR A 13 36.56 -9.46 6.21
CA TYR A 13 35.23 -9.80 6.66
C TYR A 13 34.54 -10.74 5.66
N ALA A 14 34.72 -10.46 4.38
CA ALA A 14 34.16 -11.22 3.27
C ALA A 14 34.77 -12.62 3.08
N SER A 15 35.93 -12.93 3.66
CA SER A 15 36.51 -14.29 3.61
C SER A 15 35.63 -15.37 4.26
N LYS A 16 34.53 -14.98 4.91
CA LYS A 16 33.46 -15.85 5.42
C LYS A 16 32.22 -15.85 4.54
N LEU A 17 32.15 -15.02 3.54
CA LEU A 17 31.05 -14.85 2.62
C LEU A 17 31.30 -15.70 1.37
N ASN A 18 30.24 -16.02 0.62
CA ASN A 18 30.40 -16.68 -0.67
C ASN A 18 31.04 -15.72 -1.69
N ASN A 19 31.56 -16.26 -2.79
CA ASN A 19 32.27 -15.47 -3.81
C ASN A 19 31.43 -14.33 -4.40
N GLU A 20 30.11 -14.43 -4.37
CA GLU A 20 29.18 -13.44 -4.91
C GLU A 20 29.05 -12.22 -4.01
N ASP A 21 29.02 -12.42 -2.69
CA ASP A 21 29.01 -11.35 -1.69
C ASP A 21 30.35 -10.58 -1.68
N LEU A 22 31.45 -11.29 -1.88
CA LEU A 22 32.79 -10.72 -1.99
C LEU A 22 32.92 -9.78 -3.19
N VAL A 23 32.35 -10.19 -4.32
CA VAL A 23 32.31 -9.39 -5.54
C VAL A 23 31.46 -8.14 -5.37
N ASN A 24 30.32 -8.19 -4.71
CA ASN A 24 29.45 -7.04 -4.46
C ASN A 24 30.13 -6.01 -3.53
N ILE A 25 30.89 -6.46 -2.54
CA ILE A 25 31.68 -5.59 -1.65
C ILE A 25 32.82 -4.94 -2.44
N LEU A 26 33.53 -5.69 -3.26
CA LEU A 26 34.62 -5.18 -4.08
C LEU A 26 34.14 -4.19 -5.15
N LEU A 27 32.99 -4.45 -5.74
CA LEU A 27 32.36 -3.54 -6.70
C LEU A 27 31.96 -2.21 -6.06
N GLY A 28 31.39 -2.23 -4.84
CA GLY A 28 31.10 -1.02 -4.09
C GLY A 28 32.34 -0.20 -3.73
N CYS A 29 33.51 -0.84 -3.69
CA CYS A 29 34.78 -0.18 -3.38
C CYS A 29 35.54 0.35 -4.60
N VAL A 30 35.34 -0.21 -5.78
CA VAL A 30 36.11 0.06 -7.01
C VAL A 30 35.38 1.00 -7.97
N TYR A 31 34.06 1.07 -7.90
CA TYR A 31 33.24 1.89 -8.79
C TYR A 31 32.74 3.16 -8.11
N GLU A 32 33.32 4.32 -8.47
CA GLU A 32 32.56 5.57 -8.56
C GLU A 32 31.86 5.57 -9.93
N PRO A 33 30.57 5.87 -10.03
CA PRO A 33 29.93 6.05 -11.33
C PRO A 33 30.57 7.26 -12.01
N LEU A 34 31.47 6.99 -12.93
CA LEU A 34 31.95 8.00 -13.85
C LEU A 34 30.84 8.21 -14.89
N ASP A 35 30.31 9.40 -14.92
CA ASP A 35 29.38 9.90 -15.94
C ASP A 35 30.14 10.05 -17.29
N LEU A 36 30.56 8.94 -17.86
CA LEU A 36 31.30 8.90 -19.11
C LEU A 36 30.30 8.80 -20.26
N LYS A 37 30.07 9.91 -20.93
CA LYS A 37 29.34 9.99 -22.20
C LYS A 37 30.31 10.05 -23.34
N ASP A 38 30.01 9.36 -24.46
CA ASP A 38 30.77 9.50 -25.69
C ASP A 38 30.60 10.91 -26.27
N LYS A 39 31.35 11.25 -27.33
CA LYS A 39 31.28 12.55 -28.00
C LYS A 39 29.87 12.91 -28.53
N ASN A 40 28.94 11.95 -28.52
CA ASN A 40 27.55 12.08 -28.99
C ASN A 40 26.55 12.07 -27.83
N GLY A 41 27.02 12.02 -26.57
CA GLY A 41 26.13 12.02 -25.38
C GLY A 41 25.57 10.67 -24.98
N ASN A 42 25.97 9.55 -25.62
CA ASN A 42 25.50 8.21 -25.28
C ASN A 42 26.29 7.63 -24.09
N PRO A 43 25.64 6.91 -23.16
CA PRO A 43 26.34 6.25 -22.06
C PRO A 43 27.33 5.20 -22.61
N TYR A 44 28.54 5.21 -22.07
CA TYR A 44 29.56 4.24 -22.42
C TYR A 44 29.19 2.84 -21.89
N TYR A 45 28.75 1.98 -22.79
CA TYR A 45 28.70 0.55 -22.52
C TYR A 45 30.00 -0.08 -22.96
N ALA A 46 30.73 -0.64 -22.02
CA ALA A 46 31.86 -1.52 -22.19
C ALA A 46 32.93 -1.02 -23.18
N GLY A 47 33.54 0.10 -22.92
CA GLY A 47 34.67 0.56 -23.71
C GLY A 47 35.94 0.70 -22.92
N LYS A 48 35.84 0.99 -21.62
CA LYS A 48 37.01 1.23 -20.77
C LYS A 48 36.72 0.75 -19.36
N ALA A 49 37.19 -0.43 -19.00
CA ALA A 49 37.39 -0.75 -17.61
C ALA A 49 38.61 0.03 -17.13
N GLU A 50 38.41 1.24 -16.64
CA GLU A 50 39.45 1.95 -15.92
C GLU A 50 39.57 1.34 -14.53
N CYS A 51 40.52 0.48 -14.32
CA CYS A 51 41.06 0.13 -13.01
C CYS A 51 41.84 1.34 -12.41
N SER A 52 41.40 2.56 -12.70
CA SER A 52 42.10 3.79 -12.39
C SER A 52 42.20 4.10 -10.90
N HIS A 53 41.29 3.57 -10.07
CA HIS A 53 41.35 3.78 -8.62
C HIS A 53 42.29 2.82 -7.89
N LEU A 54 42.43 1.59 -8.36
CA LEU A 54 43.46 0.66 -7.90
C LEU A 54 44.85 1.06 -8.40
N LEU A 55 44.92 1.80 -9.50
CA LEU A 55 46.16 2.13 -10.25
C LEU A 55 46.44 3.64 -10.28
N LYS A 56 45.94 4.41 -9.33
CA LYS A 56 46.25 5.83 -9.18
C LYS A 56 47.79 6.05 -9.10
N GLY A 57 48.40 6.30 -10.22
CA GLY A 57 49.88 6.48 -10.37
C GLY A 57 50.46 5.83 -11.63
N HIS A 58 49.75 4.86 -12.22
CA HIS A 58 50.18 4.17 -13.44
C HIS A 58 49.31 4.56 -14.64
N ARG A 59 49.77 5.60 -15.40
CA ARG A 59 48.99 6.17 -16.54
C ARG A 59 48.82 5.23 -17.74
N ASP A 60 49.46 4.07 -17.75
CA ASP A 60 49.63 3.25 -18.96
C ASP A 60 48.69 2.03 -19.05
N VAL A 61 47.72 1.90 -18.15
CA VAL A 61 46.81 0.76 -18.14
C VAL A 61 45.44 1.21 -18.62
N LYS A 62 45.27 1.24 -19.93
CA LYS A 62 43.96 1.39 -20.59
C LYS A 62 43.67 0.19 -21.44
N ILE A 63 42.64 -0.60 -21.11
CA ILE A 63 42.13 -1.66 -21.95
C ILE A 63 41.04 -1.04 -22.80
N GLU A 64 41.29 -0.83 -24.09
CA GLU A 64 40.26 -0.39 -25.03
C GLU A 64 39.53 -1.59 -25.63
N ILE A 65 38.21 -1.66 -25.34
CA ILE A 65 37.35 -2.65 -25.93
C ILE A 65 36.59 -2.03 -27.09
N GLN A 66 36.82 -2.55 -28.30
CA GLN A 66 36.19 -2.03 -29.50
C GLN A 66 34.69 -2.36 -29.53
N ARG A 67 33.87 -1.46 -30.10
CA ARG A 67 32.43 -1.61 -30.26
C ARG A 67 32.14 -2.87 -31.14
N GLY A 68 31.37 -3.81 -30.64
CA GLY A 68 31.07 -5.07 -31.35
C GLY A 68 31.86 -6.28 -30.91
N THR A 69 32.80 -6.14 -29.96
CA THR A 69 33.57 -7.26 -29.40
C THR A 69 32.64 -8.19 -28.60
N THR A 70 32.73 -9.49 -28.83
CA THR A 70 31.92 -10.44 -28.07
C THR A 70 32.42 -10.58 -26.63
N ARG A 71 31.49 -10.91 -25.70
CA ARG A 71 31.82 -11.10 -24.27
C ARG A 71 33.02 -12.03 -24.06
N LYS A 72 33.11 -13.10 -24.84
CA LYS A 72 34.23 -14.05 -24.76
C LYS A 72 35.56 -13.39 -25.14
N GLN A 73 35.60 -12.61 -26.22
CA GLN A 73 36.78 -11.91 -26.66
C GLN A 73 37.26 -10.86 -25.65
N VAL A 74 36.30 -10.19 -24.94
CA VAL A 74 36.63 -9.25 -23.87
C VAL A 74 37.28 -9.99 -22.71
N ILE A 75 36.71 -11.11 -22.28
CA ILE A 75 37.24 -11.95 -21.19
C ILE A 75 38.65 -12.46 -21.55
N ASP A 76 38.81 -13.01 -22.74
CA ASP A 76 40.11 -13.55 -23.21
C ASP A 76 41.17 -12.45 -23.28
N SER A 77 40.84 -11.25 -23.75
CA SER A 77 41.76 -10.12 -23.84
C SER A 77 42.17 -9.57 -22.46
N VAL A 78 41.21 -9.55 -21.53
CA VAL A 78 41.45 -9.09 -20.16
C VAL A 78 42.25 -10.14 -19.38
N GLU A 79 41.96 -11.41 -19.57
CA GLU A 79 42.69 -12.53 -18.95
C GLU A 79 44.17 -12.57 -19.39
N ILE A 80 44.42 -12.36 -20.68
CA ILE A 80 45.77 -12.27 -21.22
C ILE A 80 46.52 -11.06 -20.66
N TYR A 81 45.87 -9.93 -20.62
CA TYR A 81 46.46 -8.71 -20.08
C TYR A 81 46.81 -8.83 -18.58
N PHE A 82 45.90 -9.44 -17.79
CA PHE A 82 46.14 -9.68 -16.36
C PHE A 82 47.24 -10.71 -16.13
N LYS A 83 47.29 -11.79 -16.85
CA LYS A 83 48.34 -12.83 -16.71
C LYS A 83 49.70 -12.33 -17.14
N GLU A 84 49.83 -11.53 -18.19
CA GLU A 84 51.12 -11.11 -18.72
C GLU A 84 51.70 -9.80 -18.12
N ARG A 85 50.87 -8.84 -17.71
CA ARG A 85 51.40 -7.53 -17.29
C ARG A 85 51.03 -7.12 -15.86
N LEU A 86 49.81 -7.38 -15.38
CA LEU A 86 49.40 -6.96 -14.05
C LEU A 86 50.06 -7.79 -12.96
N ILE A 87 50.04 -9.13 -13.08
CA ILE A 87 50.59 -10.05 -12.07
C ILE A 87 52.12 -9.87 -11.98
N SER A 88 52.82 -9.59 -13.08
CA SER A 88 54.29 -9.53 -13.10
C SER A 88 54.90 -8.16 -12.76
N LYS A 89 54.18 -7.02 -12.94
CA LYS A 89 54.81 -5.69 -12.84
C LYS A 89 54.08 -4.66 -11.96
N ILE A 90 52.76 -4.68 -11.87
CA ILE A 90 51.97 -3.64 -11.20
C ILE A 90 51.47 -4.11 -9.85
N ILE A 91 50.98 -5.33 -9.75
CA ILE A 91 50.49 -5.95 -8.52
C ILE A 91 51.56 -6.01 -7.41
N PRO A 92 52.86 -6.25 -7.67
CA PRO A 92 53.87 -6.29 -6.62
C PRO A 92 53.91 -5.06 -5.71
N SER A 93 53.88 -3.84 -6.25
CA SER A 93 53.91 -2.62 -5.41
C SER A 93 52.58 -2.36 -4.71
N LEU A 94 51.49 -2.65 -5.37
CA LEU A 94 50.14 -2.49 -4.78
C LEU A 94 49.87 -3.54 -3.69
N ILE A 95 50.39 -4.79 -3.85
CA ILE A 95 50.30 -5.84 -2.84
C ILE A 95 51.06 -5.49 -1.59
N ASP A 96 52.25 -4.89 -1.72
CA ASP A 96 53.05 -4.53 -0.55
C ASP A 96 52.33 -3.42 0.25
N ASP A 97 51.81 -2.38 -0.40
CA ASP A 97 50.99 -1.36 0.25
C ASP A 97 49.70 -1.91 0.84
N PHE A 98 49.08 -2.87 0.16
CA PHE A 98 47.85 -3.54 0.63
C PHE A 98 48.13 -4.42 1.85
N LEU A 99 49.22 -5.23 1.83
CA LEU A 99 49.63 -6.08 2.94
C LEU A 99 50.00 -5.26 4.17
N GLU A 100 50.65 -4.11 3.99
CA GLU A 100 51.02 -3.22 5.09
C GLU A 100 49.79 -2.58 5.73
N ASN A 101 48.86 -2.06 4.93
CA ASN A 101 47.59 -1.54 5.41
C ASN A 101 46.71 -2.62 6.04
N MET A 102 46.69 -3.84 5.47
CA MET A 102 45.97 -4.98 6.01
C MET A 102 46.55 -5.45 7.36
N ARG A 103 47.88 -5.53 7.48
CA ARG A 103 48.56 -5.87 8.74
C ARG A 103 48.21 -4.84 9.82
N THR A 104 48.24 -3.56 9.46
CA THR A 104 47.92 -2.46 10.36
C THR A 104 46.46 -2.53 10.80
N THR A 105 45.52 -2.78 9.87
CA THR A 105 44.09 -2.90 10.17
C THR A 105 43.77 -4.14 11.02
N ILE A 106 44.38 -5.30 10.71
CA ILE A 106 44.21 -6.54 11.51
C ILE A 106 44.82 -6.37 12.91
N ALA A 107 45.96 -5.71 13.02
CA ALA A 107 46.61 -5.47 14.32
C ALA A 107 45.74 -4.62 15.26
N TYR A 108 45.03 -3.64 14.71
CA TYR A 108 44.20 -2.71 15.47
C TYR A 108 42.71 -3.08 15.55
N ASP A 109 42.27 -4.14 14.86
CA ASP A 109 40.88 -4.61 14.96
C ASP A 109 40.70 -5.56 16.16
N PHE A 110 40.19 -5.02 17.26
CA PHE A 110 39.94 -5.73 18.50
C PHE A 110 38.78 -6.72 18.42
N SER A 111 38.00 -6.73 17.33
CA SER A 111 36.89 -7.69 17.09
C SER A 111 37.39 -9.07 16.65
N ILE A 112 38.67 -9.16 16.21
CA ILE A 112 39.25 -10.39 15.67
C ILE A 112 40.11 -11.04 16.76
N SER A 113 39.85 -12.31 17.11
CA SER A 113 40.66 -13.03 18.09
C SER A 113 42.11 -13.19 17.61
N GLU A 114 43.08 -13.13 18.52
CA GLU A 114 44.52 -13.25 18.20
C GLU A 114 44.88 -14.52 17.39
N ALA A 115 44.22 -15.66 17.69
CA ALA A 115 44.38 -16.89 16.91
C ALA A 115 43.93 -16.71 15.46
N LYS A 116 42.86 -15.96 15.24
CA LYS A 116 42.30 -15.70 13.90
C LYS A 116 43.12 -14.64 13.16
N LYS A 117 43.65 -13.63 13.85
CA LYS A 117 44.60 -12.68 13.29
C LYS A 117 45.82 -13.40 12.74
N LYS A 118 46.41 -14.33 13.51
CA LYS A 118 47.55 -15.14 13.11
C LYS A 118 47.27 -16.00 11.89
N THR A 119 46.07 -16.58 11.78
CA THR A 119 45.64 -17.37 10.62
C THR A 119 45.43 -16.49 9.41
N LEU A 120 44.78 -15.35 9.53
CA LEU A 120 44.57 -14.39 8.43
C LEU A 120 45.90 -13.80 7.90
N LEU A 121 46.84 -13.49 8.79
CA LEU A 121 48.17 -13.01 8.42
C LEU A 121 49.02 -14.10 7.76
N SER A 122 48.84 -15.37 8.08
CA SER A 122 49.53 -16.49 7.44
C SER A 122 48.97 -16.86 6.06
N MET A 123 47.70 -16.56 5.81
CA MET A 123 47.04 -16.76 4.51
C MET A 123 47.34 -15.63 3.50
N ALA A 124 47.77 -14.47 3.99
CA ALA A 124 48.11 -13.32 3.14
C ALA A 124 49.54 -13.40 2.63
N ASN A 125 49.84 -14.49 1.89
CA ASN A 125 51.07 -14.52 1.11
C ASN A 125 50.84 -13.73 -0.19
N ARG A 126 51.96 -13.28 -0.79
CA ARG A 126 51.98 -12.36 -1.91
C ARG A 126 51.40 -12.96 -3.20
N GLU A 127 51.58 -14.24 -3.43
CA GLU A 127 51.14 -14.95 -4.63
C GLU A 127 49.68 -15.30 -4.60
N ASP A 128 49.17 -15.84 -3.52
CA ASP A 128 47.75 -16.20 -3.34
C ASP A 128 46.86 -14.94 -3.37
N LEU A 129 47.33 -13.82 -2.81
CA LEU A 129 46.61 -12.57 -2.83
C LEU A 129 46.57 -11.93 -4.23
N ALA A 130 47.63 -12.06 -5.01
CA ALA A 130 47.73 -11.59 -6.39
C ALA A 130 46.78 -12.38 -7.30
N GLU A 131 46.72 -13.70 -7.15
CA GLU A 131 45.83 -14.58 -7.88
C GLU A 131 44.39 -14.29 -7.53
N PHE A 132 44.07 -14.14 -6.24
CA PHE A 132 42.76 -13.79 -5.77
C PHE A 132 42.26 -12.42 -6.27
N ILE A 133 43.10 -11.38 -6.24
CA ILE A 133 42.76 -10.05 -6.80
C ILE A 133 42.56 -10.17 -8.32
N GLY A 134 43.39 -10.93 -8.99
CA GLY A 134 43.26 -11.21 -10.42
C GLY A 134 41.92 -11.88 -10.76
N ASP A 135 41.53 -12.91 -10.00
CA ASP A 135 40.27 -13.64 -10.17
C ASP A 135 39.05 -12.76 -9.90
N VAL A 136 39.11 -11.89 -8.88
CA VAL A 136 38.04 -10.96 -8.57
C VAL A 136 37.88 -9.92 -9.67
N CYS A 137 38.97 -9.36 -10.18
CA CYS A 137 38.92 -8.42 -11.28
C CYS A 137 38.36 -9.07 -12.56
N LEU A 138 38.75 -10.30 -12.86
CA LEU A 138 38.24 -11.08 -14.00
C LEU A 138 36.74 -11.37 -13.83
N TYR A 139 36.31 -11.74 -12.63
CA TYR A 139 34.91 -12.01 -12.34
C TYR A 139 34.05 -10.73 -12.51
N VAL A 140 34.52 -9.59 -12.03
CA VAL A 140 33.86 -8.27 -12.18
C VAL A 140 33.74 -7.90 -13.66
N ILE A 141 34.82 -8.03 -14.44
CA ILE A 141 34.85 -7.66 -15.86
C ILE A 141 34.05 -8.64 -16.72
N SER A 142 33.96 -9.92 -16.32
CA SER A 142 33.18 -10.94 -17.03
C SER A 142 31.66 -10.79 -16.85
N ARG A 143 31.21 -9.96 -15.88
CA ARG A 143 29.80 -9.69 -15.62
C ARG A 143 29.47 -8.19 -15.76
N PRO A 144 29.50 -7.60 -16.97
CA PRO A 144 29.25 -6.19 -17.20
C PRO A 144 27.83 -5.72 -16.79
N ASN A 145 26.92 -6.65 -16.51
CA ASN A 145 25.54 -6.36 -16.09
C ASN A 145 25.33 -6.22 -14.58
N ILE A 146 26.39 -6.29 -13.77
CA ILE A 146 26.28 -6.08 -12.31
C ILE A 146 26.06 -4.59 -11.98
N TYR A 147 26.34 -3.68 -12.92
CA TYR A 147 26.13 -2.21 -12.79
C TYR A 147 25.17 -1.57 -13.78
N GLN A 148 24.32 -2.31 -14.44
CA GLN A 148 22.97 -1.76 -14.55
C GLN A 148 22.54 -1.67 -13.08
N GLU A 149 22.12 -0.48 -12.60
CA GLU A 149 21.18 -0.43 -11.51
C GLU A 149 20.25 -1.59 -11.74
N GLU A 150 20.39 -2.69 -11.00
CA GLU A 150 19.36 -3.71 -10.99
C GLU A 150 18.19 -2.93 -10.50
N VAL A 151 17.33 -2.53 -11.44
CA VAL A 151 16.08 -1.85 -11.14
C VAL A 151 15.44 -2.79 -10.16
N MET A 152 15.50 -2.39 -8.90
CA MET A 152 14.97 -3.19 -7.80
C MET A 152 13.61 -3.62 -8.27
N CYS A 153 13.30 -4.91 -8.27
CA CYS A 153 12.01 -5.42 -8.72
C CYS A 153 10.90 -4.56 -8.11
N THR A 154 9.75 -4.50 -8.71
CA THR A 154 8.63 -3.72 -8.18
C THR A 154 8.47 -4.00 -6.69
N ASN A 155 8.55 -2.95 -5.86
CA ASN A 155 8.46 -3.07 -4.42
C ASN A 155 7.79 -1.84 -3.79
N ASN A 156 7.36 -2.00 -2.54
CA ASN A 156 6.82 -0.98 -1.65
C ASN A 156 7.56 -0.95 -0.30
N LEU A 157 8.81 -1.39 -0.27
CA LEU A 157 9.58 -1.48 0.96
C LEU A 157 9.70 -0.11 1.65
N PRO A 158 9.58 -0.06 2.98
CA PRO A 158 9.98 1.11 3.77
C PRO A 158 11.45 1.44 3.55
N GLU A 159 11.85 2.69 3.83
CA GLU A 159 13.25 3.11 3.70
C GLU A 159 14.19 2.24 4.52
N LYS A 160 15.34 1.94 3.93
CA LYS A 160 16.41 1.17 4.58
C LYS A 160 16.94 1.93 5.80
N ASN A 161 17.01 1.23 6.93
CA ASN A 161 17.61 1.80 8.14
C ASN A 161 19.13 1.99 7.97
N LYS A 162 19.56 3.24 7.95
CA LYS A 162 20.97 3.63 7.78
C LYS A 162 21.88 3.18 8.93
N TYR A 163 21.30 2.93 10.08
CA TYR A 163 22.01 2.55 11.31
C TYR A 163 21.93 1.05 11.62
N PHE A 164 21.27 0.27 10.77
CA PHE A 164 21.19 -1.17 10.98
C PHE A 164 22.59 -1.77 11.10
N SER A 165 22.83 -2.50 12.18
CA SER A 165 24.10 -3.18 12.44
C SER A 165 23.88 -4.44 13.29
N GLY A 166 24.79 -5.40 13.12
CA GLY A 166 24.61 -6.71 13.68
C GLY A 166 23.55 -7.54 12.94
N ARG A 167 23.22 -8.70 13.47
CA ARG A 167 22.22 -9.63 12.92
C ARG A 167 22.63 -10.31 11.59
N GLU A 168 23.87 -10.18 11.14
CA GLU A 168 24.35 -10.82 9.90
C GLU A 168 24.16 -12.34 9.95
N LYS A 169 24.41 -12.94 11.11
CA LYS A 169 24.18 -14.37 11.31
C LYS A 169 22.69 -14.71 11.16
N VAL A 170 21.81 -13.91 11.73
CA VAL A 170 20.36 -14.10 11.67
C VAL A 170 19.86 -13.98 10.24
N LEU A 171 20.37 -13.02 9.45
CA LEU A 171 20.06 -12.87 8.03
C LEU A 171 20.49 -14.11 7.23
N GLN A 172 21.67 -14.66 7.52
CA GLN A 172 22.18 -15.91 6.93
C GLN A 172 21.36 -17.12 7.35
N ASP A 173 20.91 -17.17 8.61
CA ASP A 173 20.05 -18.24 9.12
C ASP A 173 18.70 -18.25 8.39
N ILE A 174 18.06 -17.09 8.21
CA ILE A 174 16.84 -16.95 7.40
C ILE A 174 17.07 -17.46 5.98
N GLU A 175 18.15 -17.05 5.32
CA GLU A 175 18.46 -17.47 3.97
C GLU A 175 18.75 -18.97 3.88
N SER A 176 19.48 -19.53 4.86
CA SER A 176 19.79 -20.95 4.90
C SER A 176 18.54 -21.82 5.09
N LEU A 177 17.57 -21.33 5.86
CA LEU A 177 16.29 -22.01 6.06
C LEU A 177 15.47 -22.01 4.77
N PHE A 178 15.49 -20.93 4.00
CA PHE A 178 14.84 -20.84 2.68
C PHE A 178 15.49 -21.77 1.62
N ASN A 179 16.75 -22.11 1.77
CA ASN A 179 17.50 -22.93 0.81
C ASN A 179 17.52 -24.42 1.17
N LYS A 180 16.91 -24.85 2.28
CA LYS A 180 16.77 -26.29 2.57
C LYS A 180 15.93 -26.96 1.50
N GLU A 181 16.45 -28.08 0.93
CA GLU A 181 15.89 -28.74 -0.26
C GLU A 181 14.51 -29.40 -0.08
N ASN A 182 13.93 -29.40 1.12
CA ASN A 182 12.58 -29.89 1.33
C ASN A 182 11.57 -28.88 0.79
N LYS A 183 10.84 -29.26 -0.26
CA LYS A 183 9.75 -28.49 -0.89
C LYS A 183 8.48 -28.38 -0.04
N ASP A 184 8.57 -28.64 1.26
CA ASP A 184 7.46 -28.54 2.18
C ASP A 184 7.21 -27.07 2.59
N THR A 185 6.00 -26.75 3.04
CA THR A 185 5.58 -25.40 3.48
C THR A 185 6.56 -24.77 4.48
N ILE A 186 7.28 -25.59 5.23
CA ILE A 186 8.28 -25.20 6.22
C ILE A 186 9.47 -24.44 5.64
N SER A 187 9.92 -24.79 4.42
CA SER A 187 11.07 -24.12 3.76
C SER A 187 10.70 -22.87 2.98
N ILE A 188 9.43 -22.54 2.87
CA ILE A 188 8.91 -21.45 2.03
C ILE A 188 8.55 -20.21 2.89
N CYS A 189 8.20 -20.43 4.16
CA CYS A 189 7.82 -19.38 5.10
C CYS A 189 8.74 -19.35 6.31
N GLN A 190 9.11 -18.13 6.74
CA GLN A 190 9.88 -17.87 7.97
C GLN A 190 9.07 -16.98 8.89
N THR A 191 8.75 -17.47 10.08
CA THR A 191 8.05 -16.68 11.09
C THR A 191 9.06 -16.18 12.14
N ILE A 192 9.25 -14.87 12.20
CA ILE A 192 10.15 -14.17 13.13
C ILE A 192 9.31 -13.68 14.31
N PHE A 193 9.52 -14.24 15.49
CA PHE A 193 8.80 -13.83 16.69
C PHE A 193 9.75 -13.27 17.75
N GLY A 194 9.21 -12.50 18.68
CA GLY A 194 9.97 -11.84 19.73
C GLY A 194 9.27 -10.61 20.29
N LEU A 195 9.86 -9.99 21.29
CA LEU A 195 9.30 -8.82 21.95
C LEU A 195 9.08 -7.63 21.00
N GLY A 196 8.14 -6.75 21.34
CA GLY A 196 7.98 -5.47 20.64
C GLY A 196 9.25 -4.62 20.76
N GLY A 197 9.67 -3.95 19.70
CA GLY A 197 10.88 -3.09 19.73
C GLY A 197 12.22 -3.83 19.61
N ILE A 198 12.22 -5.15 19.43
CA ILE A 198 13.44 -5.95 19.29
C ILE A 198 14.08 -5.88 17.89
N GLY A 199 13.35 -5.30 16.92
CA GLY A 199 13.86 -5.09 15.57
C GLY A 199 13.39 -6.10 14.52
N LYS A 200 12.29 -6.85 14.74
CA LYS A 200 11.74 -7.82 13.77
C LYS A 200 11.45 -7.20 12.40
N THR A 201 10.71 -6.10 12.38
CA THR A 201 10.39 -5.32 11.16
C THR A 201 11.67 -4.85 10.48
N GLN A 202 12.64 -4.32 11.24
CA GLN A 202 13.91 -3.84 10.68
C GLN A 202 14.74 -4.98 10.10
N LEU A 203 14.71 -6.15 10.71
CA LEU A 203 15.39 -7.35 10.21
C LEU A 203 14.78 -7.83 8.88
N SER A 204 13.44 -7.89 8.78
CA SER A 204 12.75 -8.32 7.56
C SER A 204 12.97 -7.34 6.39
N ILE A 205 12.94 -6.03 6.67
CA ILE A 205 13.27 -4.99 5.69
C ILE A 205 14.73 -5.12 5.24
N GLN A 206 15.66 -5.26 6.18
CA GLN A 206 17.08 -5.42 5.86
C GLN A 206 17.35 -6.70 5.06
N TYR A 207 16.66 -7.81 5.38
CA TYR A 207 16.72 -9.03 4.60
C TYR A 207 16.30 -8.79 3.14
N ALA A 208 15.18 -8.11 2.95
CA ALA A 208 14.66 -7.77 1.63
C ALA A 208 15.66 -6.93 0.81
N TYR A 209 16.25 -5.90 1.42
CA TYR A 209 17.28 -5.09 0.76
C TYR A 209 18.57 -5.86 0.49
N TYR A 210 18.96 -6.79 1.35
CA TYR A 210 20.20 -7.53 1.21
C TYR A 210 20.11 -8.62 0.13
N TYR A 211 18.96 -9.33 0.04
CA TYR A 211 18.73 -10.42 -0.88
C TYR A 211 17.80 -10.05 -2.05
N HIS A 212 17.55 -8.75 -2.34
CA HIS A 212 16.65 -8.28 -3.40
C HIS A 212 16.91 -8.92 -4.77
N TYR A 213 18.17 -9.19 -5.11
CA TYR A 213 18.57 -9.78 -6.39
C TYR A 213 18.01 -11.19 -6.63
N LYS A 214 17.54 -11.88 -5.61
CA LYS A 214 16.89 -13.20 -5.70
C LYS A 214 15.41 -13.10 -6.10
N TYR A 215 14.77 -11.96 -5.84
CA TYR A 215 13.35 -11.74 -6.03
C TYR A 215 13.11 -10.87 -7.27
N LYS A 216 13.15 -11.50 -8.46
CA LYS A 216 13.08 -10.78 -9.74
C LYS A 216 11.69 -10.25 -10.09
N THR A 217 10.63 -10.81 -9.50
CA THR A 217 9.25 -10.48 -9.82
C THR A 217 8.75 -9.32 -8.94
N CYS A 218 8.77 -9.48 -7.64
CA CYS A 218 8.45 -8.40 -6.70
C CYS A 218 8.93 -8.70 -5.28
N ILE A 219 9.04 -7.63 -4.50
CA ILE A 219 9.13 -7.67 -3.04
C ILE A 219 7.99 -6.80 -2.53
N TRP A 220 7.11 -7.38 -1.71
CA TRP A 220 5.96 -6.63 -1.23
C TRP A 220 5.84 -6.71 0.29
N PHE A 221 5.79 -5.54 0.90
CA PHE A 221 5.60 -5.35 2.34
C PHE A 221 4.11 -5.17 2.61
N VAL A 222 3.57 -5.98 3.52
CA VAL A 222 2.16 -5.99 3.93
C VAL A 222 2.11 -5.66 5.41
N ASP A 223 1.50 -4.56 5.76
CA ASP A 223 1.10 -4.32 7.15
C ASP A 223 -0.02 -5.31 7.49
N ALA A 224 0.26 -6.24 8.40
CA ALA A 224 -0.62 -7.36 8.74
C ALA A 224 -1.28 -7.23 10.13
N GLU A 225 -1.32 -6.03 10.69
CA GLU A 225 -1.92 -5.78 12.00
C GLU A 225 -3.42 -6.02 12.03
N SER A 226 -4.12 -5.66 10.96
CA SER A 226 -5.57 -5.80 10.85
C SER A 226 -5.96 -6.34 9.48
N SER A 227 -7.16 -6.91 9.38
CA SER A 227 -7.72 -7.33 8.08
C SER A 227 -7.80 -6.17 7.09
N TYR A 228 -8.04 -4.97 7.57
CA TYR A 228 -8.08 -3.75 6.77
C TYR A 228 -6.69 -3.33 6.26
N SER A 229 -5.65 -3.35 7.11
CA SER A 229 -4.27 -3.05 6.69
C SER A 229 -3.80 -4.03 5.62
N ILE A 230 -4.11 -5.33 5.80
CA ILE A 230 -3.82 -6.37 4.82
C ILE A 230 -4.53 -6.08 3.49
N TYR A 231 -5.82 -5.76 3.56
CA TYR A 231 -6.63 -5.41 2.39
C TYR A 231 -6.02 -4.23 1.63
N ASN A 232 -5.69 -3.12 2.32
CA ASN A 232 -5.09 -1.93 1.70
C ASN A 232 -3.72 -2.20 1.10
N SER A 233 -2.89 -2.98 1.79
CA SER A 233 -1.58 -3.38 1.28
C SER A 233 -1.70 -4.17 -0.02
N PHE A 234 -2.65 -5.11 -0.11
CA PHE A 234 -2.91 -5.88 -1.32
C PHE A 234 -3.69 -5.10 -2.39
N TYR A 235 -4.50 -4.13 -1.99
CA TYR A 235 -5.09 -3.20 -2.95
C TYR A 235 -4.02 -2.37 -3.65
N GLY A 236 -3.07 -1.80 -2.90
CA GLY A 236 -1.89 -1.14 -3.46
C GLY A 236 -1.06 -2.05 -4.37
N PHE A 237 -0.95 -3.34 -4.01
CA PHE A 237 -0.34 -4.36 -4.86
C PHE A 237 -1.09 -4.49 -6.19
N ALA A 238 -2.41 -4.68 -6.13
CA ALA A 238 -3.24 -4.83 -7.32
C ALA A 238 -3.12 -3.62 -8.25
N GLN A 239 -3.13 -2.40 -7.70
CA GLN A 239 -2.92 -1.17 -8.47
C GLN A 239 -1.53 -1.13 -9.11
N ARG A 240 -0.48 -1.44 -8.35
CA ARG A 240 0.91 -1.37 -8.84
C ARG A 240 1.19 -2.34 -9.97
N PHE A 241 0.56 -3.53 -9.93
CA PHE A 241 0.70 -4.55 -10.97
C PHE A 241 -0.39 -4.47 -12.04
N ASN A 242 -1.23 -3.42 -12.01
CA ASN A 242 -2.38 -3.26 -12.90
C ASN A 242 -3.23 -4.54 -12.91
N LEU A 243 -3.44 -5.13 -11.73
CA LEU A 243 -4.29 -6.30 -11.59
C LEU A 243 -5.74 -5.86 -11.61
N PHE A 244 -6.53 -6.73 -12.12
CA PHE A 244 -7.92 -6.45 -12.33
C PHE A 244 -8.77 -6.73 -11.09
N LEU A 245 -9.46 -5.71 -10.64
CA LEU A 245 -10.54 -5.81 -9.66
C LEU A 245 -11.86 -5.42 -10.32
N PRO A 246 -12.98 -6.13 -10.05
CA PRO A 246 -14.30 -5.74 -10.51
C PRO A 246 -14.71 -4.33 -10.05
N VAL A 247 -15.66 -3.68 -10.71
CA VAL A 247 -16.12 -2.31 -10.36
C VAL A 247 -16.67 -2.21 -8.95
N ASN A 248 -17.38 -3.27 -8.54
CA ASN A 248 -17.92 -3.41 -7.20
C ASN A 248 -17.24 -4.59 -6.50
N TYR A 249 -15.89 -4.60 -6.56
CA TYR A 249 -15.14 -5.68 -5.95
C TYR A 249 -15.28 -5.65 -4.42
N ASN A 250 -15.32 -6.83 -3.86
CA ASN A 250 -15.27 -7.05 -2.41
C ASN A 250 -13.90 -7.64 -2.02
N ALA A 251 -13.71 -7.86 -0.73
CA ALA A 251 -12.45 -8.44 -0.25
C ALA A 251 -12.15 -9.81 -0.87
N ALA A 252 -13.19 -10.64 -1.14
CA ALA A 252 -13.01 -11.95 -1.76
C ALA A 252 -12.52 -11.85 -3.21
N ASP A 253 -12.92 -10.83 -3.94
CA ASP A 253 -12.44 -10.58 -5.31
C ASP A 253 -10.96 -10.18 -5.30
N LEU A 254 -10.56 -9.28 -4.41
CA LEU A 254 -9.16 -8.91 -4.22
C LEU A 254 -8.32 -10.14 -3.83
N GLN A 255 -8.79 -10.93 -2.87
CA GLN A 255 -8.15 -12.17 -2.43
C GLN A 255 -7.94 -13.14 -3.60
N ARG A 256 -8.98 -13.36 -4.42
CA ARG A 256 -8.92 -14.23 -5.59
C ARG A 256 -7.89 -13.74 -6.62
N VAL A 257 -7.89 -12.44 -6.93
CA VAL A 257 -6.99 -11.84 -7.91
C VAL A 257 -5.54 -11.92 -7.45
N ILE A 258 -5.26 -11.58 -6.19
CA ILE A 258 -3.93 -11.70 -5.59
C ILE A 258 -3.46 -13.16 -5.58
N LYS A 259 -4.31 -14.07 -5.13
CA LYS A 259 -4.03 -15.51 -5.08
C LYS A 259 -3.70 -16.08 -6.45
N THR A 260 -4.43 -15.68 -7.48
CA THR A 260 -4.18 -16.09 -8.87
C THR A 260 -2.82 -15.56 -9.35
N TRP A 261 -2.56 -14.26 -9.17
CA TRP A 261 -1.31 -13.65 -9.57
C TRP A 261 -0.09 -14.30 -8.90
N LEU A 262 -0.15 -14.54 -7.59
CA LEU A 262 0.91 -15.21 -6.83
C LEU A 262 1.13 -16.66 -7.26
N SER A 263 0.09 -17.36 -7.73
CA SER A 263 0.20 -18.72 -8.24
C SER A 263 0.85 -18.81 -9.62
N GLU A 264 0.63 -17.80 -10.47
CA GLU A 264 1.15 -17.73 -11.84
C GLU A 264 2.58 -17.17 -11.90
N ASN A 265 3.02 -16.42 -10.90
CA ASN A 265 4.33 -15.78 -10.85
C ASN A 265 5.26 -16.49 -9.85
N HIS A 266 6.58 -16.36 -10.09
CA HIS A 266 7.63 -17.01 -9.32
C HIS A 266 8.63 -15.98 -8.83
N ASN A 267 9.47 -16.33 -7.85
CA ASN A 267 10.55 -15.46 -7.36
C ASN A 267 10.06 -14.11 -6.79
N TRP A 268 8.96 -14.14 -6.04
CA TRP A 268 8.46 -13.02 -5.27
C TRP A 268 8.74 -13.21 -3.77
N LEU A 269 8.81 -12.12 -3.03
CA LEU A 269 8.90 -12.08 -1.57
C LEU A 269 7.72 -11.28 -1.01
N LEU A 270 6.95 -11.90 -0.11
CA LEU A 270 5.97 -11.21 0.72
C LEU A 270 6.48 -11.10 2.15
N ILE A 271 6.36 -9.91 2.73
CA ILE A 271 6.69 -9.66 4.14
C ILE A 271 5.40 -9.22 4.82
N PHE A 272 4.88 -10.07 5.72
CA PHE A 272 3.75 -9.74 6.57
C PHE A 272 4.28 -9.24 7.91
N ASP A 273 4.16 -7.94 8.13
CA ASP A 273 4.66 -7.33 9.36
C ASP A 273 3.57 -7.24 10.43
N ASN A 274 3.92 -7.63 11.65
CA ASN A 274 3.09 -7.56 12.83
C ASN A 274 1.78 -8.39 12.77
N LEU A 275 1.83 -9.58 12.18
CA LEU A 275 0.69 -10.48 12.07
C LEU A 275 0.27 -11.03 13.44
N GLU A 276 -1.02 -10.93 13.78
CA GLU A 276 -1.57 -11.48 15.02
C GLU A 276 -2.36 -12.78 14.81
N ILE A 277 -3.07 -12.89 13.68
CA ILE A 277 -3.95 -14.01 13.37
C ILE A 277 -3.62 -14.53 11.97
N ILE A 278 -3.18 -15.77 11.86
CA ILE A 278 -2.77 -16.37 10.58
C ILE A 278 -3.91 -16.45 9.56
N ASP A 279 -5.13 -16.71 10.02
CA ASP A 279 -6.29 -16.88 9.15
C ASP A 279 -6.62 -15.63 8.34
N THR A 280 -6.15 -14.45 8.76
CA THR A 280 -6.39 -13.20 8.04
C THR A 280 -5.63 -13.11 6.71
N ILE A 281 -4.47 -13.76 6.59
CA ILE A 281 -3.64 -13.75 5.36
C ILE A 281 -3.88 -14.97 4.47
N MET A 282 -4.42 -16.07 5.01
CA MET A 282 -4.62 -17.32 4.27
C MET A 282 -5.49 -17.17 3.00
N PRO A 283 -6.54 -16.32 2.98
CA PRO A 283 -7.34 -16.11 1.77
C PRO A 283 -6.56 -15.52 0.59
N TYR A 284 -5.48 -14.79 0.86
CA TYR A 284 -4.63 -14.17 -0.18
C TYR A 284 -3.56 -15.11 -0.72
N LEU A 285 -3.20 -16.16 0.02
CA LEU A 285 -2.11 -17.05 -0.34
C LEU A 285 -2.56 -18.20 -1.25
N PRO A 286 -1.80 -18.55 -2.30
CA PRO A 286 -2.11 -19.68 -3.16
C PRO A 286 -1.84 -21.02 -2.44
N ASN A 287 -2.54 -22.08 -2.87
CA ASN A 287 -2.32 -23.42 -2.33
C ASN A 287 -0.90 -23.94 -2.61
N LYS A 288 -0.31 -23.53 -3.73
CA LYS A 288 1.09 -23.79 -4.08
C LYS A 288 1.84 -22.45 -4.10
N ILE A 289 2.77 -22.31 -3.20
CA ILE A 289 3.57 -21.09 -3.05
C ILE A 289 4.80 -21.20 -3.95
N ASN A 290 4.95 -20.25 -4.89
CA ASN A 290 6.05 -20.17 -5.85
C ASN A 290 7.06 -19.04 -5.51
N GLY A 291 6.96 -18.47 -4.33
CA GLY A 291 7.80 -17.40 -3.78
C GLY A 291 8.26 -17.71 -2.37
N ARG A 292 8.57 -16.66 -1.63
CA ARG A 292 9.01 -16.73 -0.23
C ARG A 292 8.14 -15.80 0.63
N ILE A 293 7.97 -16.17 1.90
CA ILE A 293 7.16 -15.43 2.87
C ILE A 293 7.98 -15.21 4.14
N ILE A 294 8.00 -13.98 4.62
CA ILE A 294 8.50 -13.63 5.95
C ILE A 294 7.32 -13.09 6.75
N ILE A 295 7.12 -13.60 7.95
CA ILE A 295 6.10 -13.13 8.90
C ILE A 295 6.82 -12.57 10.11
N THR A 296 6.47 -11.37 10.55
CA THR A 296 6.88 -10.87 11.86
C THR A 296 5.68 -10.85 12.79
N THR A 297 5.86 -11.30 14.02
CA THR A 297 4.77 -11.40 15.01
C THR A 297 5.27 -11.26 16.45
N ARG A 298 4.36 -10.89 17.35
CA ARG A 298 4.52 -11.03 18.80
C ARG A 298 3.85 -12.29 19.33
N ASN A 299 2.95 -12.87 18.52
CA ASN A 299 2.16 -14.03 18.91
C ASN A 299 2.94 -15.33 18.69
N THR A 300 3.38 -15.95 19.76
CA THR A 300 4.12 -17.22 19.73
C THR A 300 3.27 -18.44 19.36
N ARG A 301 1.94 -18.26 19.22
CA ARG A 301 1.02 -19.33 18.84
C ARG A 301 0.86 -19.48 17.33
N ILE A 302 1.42 -18.56 16.54
CA ILE A 302 1.41 -18.69 15.06
C ILE A 302 2.41 -19.78 14.69
N ASP A 303 1.90 -20.94 14.35
CA ASP A 303 2.69 -22.10 13.89
C ASP A 303 2.54 -22.23 12.37
N TYR A 304 3.24 -21.37 11.63
CA TYR A 304 3.24 -21.36 10.16
C TYR A 304 4.67 -21.12 9.65
N GLY A 305 5.20 -22.11 8.94
CA GLY A 305 6.59 -22.09 8.45
C GLY A 305 7.63 -22.35 9.52
N SER A 306 8.90 -22.08 9.23
CA SER A 306 9.99 -22.21 10.20
C SER A 306 9.97 -21.07 11.20
N GLN A 307 10.14 -21.42 12.46
CA GLN A 307 10.11 -20.49 13.59
C GLN A 307 11.51 -19.94 13.88
N LEU A 308 11.64 -18.61 13.97
CA LEU A 308 12.88 -17.91 14.35
C LEU A 308 12.62 -16.99 15.53
N LEU A 309 13.15 -17.29 16.69
CA LEU A 309 13.12 -16.37 17.82
C LEU A 309 14.19 -15.29 17.65
N LEU A 310 13.76 -14.04 17.62
CA LEU A 310 14.67 -12.89 17.66
C LEU A 310 14.83 -12.41 19.10
N ASP A 311 16.06 -12.50 19.60
CA ASP A 311 16.44 -12.08 20.95
C ASP A 311 17.00 -10.64 20.94
N VAL A 312 17.26 -10.07 22.12
CA VAL A 312 17.97 -8.80 22.29
C VAL A 312 19.36 -8.83 21.62
N PHE A 313 20.00 -7.71 21.46
CA PHE A 313 21.36 -7.67 20.93
C PHE A 313 22.35 -8.41 21.84
N SER A 314 23.35 -9.03 21.27
CA SER A 314 24.56 -9.35 22.00
C SER A 314 25.31 -8.07 22.41
N LEU A 315 26.21 -8.14 23.36
CA LEU A 315 27.03 -6.97 23.76
C LEU A 315 27.75 -6.36 22.54
N HIS A 316 28.34 -7.20 21.70
CA HIS A 316 29.06 -6.77 20.51
C HIS A 316 28.14 -6.07 19.49
N GLU A 317 26.94 -6.63 19.22
CA GLU A 317 25.96 -6.00 18.32
C GLU A 317 25.52 -4.63 18.86
N ALA A 318 25.23 -4.55 20.17
CA ALA A 318 24.82 -3.33 20.84
C ALA A 318 25.91 -2.24 20.80
N GLU A 319 27.18 -2.62 21.05
CA GLU A 319 28.32 -1.70 20.94
C GLU A 319 28.53 -1.20 19.50
N CYS A 320 28.47 -2.09 18.52
CA CYS A 320 28.52 -1.72 17.09
C CYS A 320 27.39 -0.77 16.71
N PHE A 321 26.17 -1.07 17.17
CA PHE A 321 25.02 -0.20 16.96
C PHE A 321 25.20 1.18 17.56
N MET A 322 25.53 1.27 18.84
CA MET A 322 25.78 2.54 19.55
C MET A 322 26.90 3.36 18.89
N LYS A 323 27.99 2.71 18.52
CA LYS A 323 29.12 3.34 17.84
C LYS A 323 28.72 3.96 16.51
N ARG A 324 27.96 3.20 15.68
CA ARG A 324 27.46 3.70 14.39
C ARG A 324 26.45 4.84 14.57
N ARG A 325 25.58 4.74 15.54
CA ARG A 325 24.53 5.75 15.80
C ARG A 325 25.11 7.07 16.33
N LEU A 326 26.12 7.02 17.16
CA LEU A 326 26.78 8.20 17.73
C LEU A 326 27.82 8.85 16.78
N SER A 327 28.26 8.18 15.73
CA SER A 327 29.20 8.73 14.76
C SER A 327 28.56 9.80 13.84
N LYS A 328 29.39 10.73 13.29
CA LYS A 328 28.95 11.88 12.52
C LYS A 328 28.56 11.54 11.07
N ASN A 329 29.25 10.58 10.44
CA ASN A 329 29.12 10.27 9.02
C ASN A 329 28.85 8.78 8.74
N ASN A 330 28.29 8.03 9.67
CA ASN A 330 28.22 6.55 9.60
C ASN A 330 29.60 5.87 9.50
N GLU A 331 30.68 6.64 9.48
CA GLU A 331 32.05 6.17 9.64
C GLU A 331 32.29 5.94 11.13
N CYS A 332 32.86 4.82 11.52
CA CYS A 332 33.11 4.45 12.93
C CYS A 332 34.09 5.41 13.67
N LYS A 333 34.25 6.66 13.26
CA LYS A 333 35.05 7.68 13.92
C LYS A 333 34.19 8.47 14.91
N LEU A 334 34.42 8.23 16.19
CA LEU A 334 33.82 8.97 17.29
C LEU A 334 34.50 10.35 17.43
N GLU A 335 34.08 11.35 16.68
CA GLU A 335 34.66 12.71 16.74
C GLU A 335 34.26 13.49 18.00
N TYR A 336 33.16 13.09 18.70
CA TYR A 336 32.60 13.85 19.83
C TYR A 336 32.85 13.23 21.20
N TYR A 337 33.29 11.97 21.28
CA TYR A 337 33.49 11.28 22.55
C TYR A 337 34.94 10.81 22.62
N LYS A 338 35.60 11.09 23.71
CA LYS A 338 36.87 10.43 24.01
C LYS A 338 36.63 8.93 23.93
N TYR A 339 37.45 8.24 23.14
CA TYR A 339 37.38 6.79 22.96
C TYR A 339 37.34 6.02 24.29
N GLU A 340 38.01 6.55 25.30
CA GLU A 340 38.06 6.02 26.68
C GLU A 340 36.68 6.04 27.37
N ASP A 341 35.89 7.11 27.20
CA ASP A 341 34.54 7.20 27.79
C ASP A 341 33.59 6.19 27.11
N PHE A 342 33.71 6.01 25.79
CA PHE A 342 32.87 5.05 25.07
C PHE A 342 33.20 3.62 25.48
N SER A 343 34.46 3.20 25.46
CA SER A 343 34.85 1.82 25.78
C SER A 343 34.59 1.45 27.23
N GLU A 344 34.69 2.41 28.17
CA GLU A 344 34.45 2.19 29.60
C GLU A 344 32.95 2.24 29.94
N LYS A 345 32.20 3.19 29.40
CA LYS A 345 30.84 3.49 29.86
C LYS A 345 29.73 2.88 28.97
N SER A 346 30.01 2.59 27.70
CA SER A 346 28.99 2.00 26.83
C SER A 346 28.54 0.61 27.26
N PRO A 347 29.41 -0.31 27.72
CA PRO A 347 28.95 -1.62 28.22
C PRO A 347 28.03 -1.49 29.45
N VAL A 348 28.29 -0.51 30.29
CA VAL A 348 27.48 -0.22 31.48
C VAL A 348 26.09 0.27 31.07
N LEU A 349 26.03 1.21 30.13
CA LEU A 349 24.77 1.72 29.59
C LEU A 349 23.99 0.61 28.88
N ILE A 350 24.61 -0.13 27.97
CA ILE A 350 24.02 -1.23 27.22
C ILE A 350 23.41 -2.28 28.15
N LYS A 351 24.14 -2.66 29.20
CA LYS A 351 23.66 -3.60 30.23
C LYS A 351 22.41 -3.06 30.94
N ARG A 352 22.41 -1.77 31.35
CA ARG A 352 21.26 -1.11 31.99
C ARG A 352 20.04 -1.02 31.10
N LEU A 353 20.25 -0.91 29.80
CA LEU A 353 19.19 -0.88 28.77
C LEU A 353 18.79 -2.29 28.30
N GLY A 354 19.28 -3.34 28.96
CA GLY A 354 18.91 -4.73 28.69
C GLY A 354 19.26 -5.20 27.28
N TYR A 355 20.26 -4.59 26.65
CA TYR A 355 20.62 -4.86 25.23
C TYR A 355 19.46 -4.64 24.24
N PHE A 356 18.45 -3.88 24.67
CA PHE A 356 17.19 -3.75 23.95
C PHE A 356 17.30 -2.71 22.82
N PRO A 357 17.12 -3.09 21.53
CA PRO A 357 17.42 -2.21 20.40
C PRO A 357 16.70 -0.87 20.43
N LEU A 358 15.40 -0.84 20.76
CA LEU A 358 14.63 0.41 20.80
C LEU A 358 15.13 1.37 21.88
N ALA A 359 15.45 0.86 23.07
CA ALA A 359 15.97 1.67 24.16
C ALA A 359 17.37 2.21 23.85
N LEU A 360 18.20 1.41 23.20
CA LEU A 360 19.53 1.82 22.71
C LEU A 360 19.42 2.92 21.64
N GLU A 361 18.46 2.81 20.74
CA GLU A 361 18.19 3.85 19.73
C GLU A 361 17.80 5.18 20.37
N GLN A 362 16.85 5.15 21.31
CA GLN A 362 16.41 6.35 22.04
C GLN A 362 17.54 6.97 22.86
N ALA A 363 18.31 6.17 23.59
CA ALA A 363 19.46 6.64 24.34
C ALA A 363 20.52 7.28 23.44
N ALA A 364 20.87 6.62 22.35
CA ALA A 364 21.86 7.15 21.40
C ALA A 364 21.39 8.44 20.72
N ALA A 365 20.10 8.51 20.36
CA ALA A 365 19.50 9.72 19.79
C ALA A 365 19.58 10.90 20.77
N TYR A 366 19.20 10.68 22.03
CA TYR A 366 19.25 11.71 23.08
C TYR A 366 20.69 12.18 23.32
N ILE A 367 21.63 11.24 23.54
CA ILE A 367 23.05 11.52 23.79
C ILE A 367 23.63 12.37 22.63
N LYS A 368 23.33 12.01 21.39
CA LYS A 368 23.81 12.71 20.19
C LYS A 368 23.23 14.12 20.07
N GLU A 369 21.97 14.29 20.33
CA GLU A 369 21.26 15.57 20.17
C GLU A 369 21.62 16.55 21.29
N VAL A 370 21.54 16.11 22.53
CA VAL A 370 21.87 16.95 23.71
C VAL A 370 23.36 17.13 23.86
N ARG A 371 24.19 16.34 23.13
CA ARG A 371 25.64 16.35 23.19
C ARG A 371 26.19 16.10 24.61
N CYS A 372 25.51 15.28 25.38
CA CYS A 372 25.94 14.87 26.72
C CYS A 372 26.87 13.65 26.66
N SER A 373 27.60 13.40 27.74
CA SER A 373 28.41 12.17 27.89
C SER A 373 27.54 10.95 28.18
N ILE A 374 28.04 9.75 27.86
CA ILE A 374 27.36 8.49 28.23
C ILE A 374 27.21 8.41 29.76
N ALA A 375 28.20 8.85 30.53
CA ALA A 375 28.12 8.89 31.97
C ALA A 375 26.97 9.78 32.47
N SER A 376 26.80 10.98 31.89
CA SER A 376 25.68 11.86 32.24
C SER A 376 24.32 11.25 31.93
N TYR A 377 24.22 10.54 30.83
CA TYR A 377 22.97 9.84 30.48
C TYR A 377 22.67 8.67 31.46
N ILE A 378 23.68 7.95 31.89
CA ILE A 378 23.55 6.90 32.92
C ILE A 378 23.00 7.48 34.24
N GLU A 379 23.42 8.69 34.62
CA GLU A 379 22.87 9.35 35.81
C GLU A 379 21.41 9.75 35.62
N LEU A 380 21.01 10.24 34.46
CA LEU A 380 19.58 10.50 34.13
C LEU A 380 18.75 9.22 34.25
N LEU A 381 19.25 8.08 33.74
CA LEU A 381 18.56 6.79 33.85
C LEU A 381 18.40 6.35 35.31
N LYS A 382 19.40 6.55 36.18
CA LYS A 382 19.28 6.28 37.60
C LYS A 382 18.19 7.10 38.27
N GLN A 383 18.12 8.40 37.93
CA GLN A 383 17.06 9.29 38.42
C GLN A 383 15.66 8.89 37.95
N SER A 384 15.55 8.25 36.81
CA SER A 384 14.29 7.75 36.25
C SER A 384 13.86 6.38 36.78
N GLY A 385 14.64 5.76 37.71
CA GLY A 385 14.26 4.57 38.46
C GLY A 385 14.58 3.22 37.78
N VAL A 386 15.38 3.19 36.71
CA VAL A 386 15.74 1.95 35.99
C VAL A 386 16.41 0.90 36.93
N ASP A 387 17.15 1.35 37.91
CA ASP A 387 17.87 0.44 38.83
C ASP A 387 16.96 -0.33 39.78
N VAL A 388 15.69 0.09 39.97
CA VAL A 388 14.74 -0.56 40.90
C VAL A 388 14.30 -1.94 40.38
N PHE A 389 14.42 -2.19 39.08
CA PHE A 389 13.94 -3.41 38.40
C PHE A 389 15.08 -4.36 37.99
N SER A 390 16.28 -4.19 38.51
CA SER A 390 17.43 -5.02 38.16
C SER A 390 17.24 -6.52 38.43
N ASP A 391 16.37 -6.88 39.37
CA ASP A 391 16.08 -8.28 39.72
C ASP A 391 15.14 -8.97 38.72
N GLN A 392 14.48 -8.20 37.83
CA GLN A 392 13.58 -8.71 36.79
C GLN A 392 14.23 -8.72 35.40
N TYR A 393 15.55 -8.63 35.33
CA TYR A 393 16.31 -8.58 34.09
C TYR A 393 15.92 -9.71 33.13
N GLY A 394 15.56 -9.33 31.88
CA GLY A 394 15.13 -10.29 30.85
C GLY A 394 13.63 -10.58 30.82
N SER A 395 12.83 -10.07 31.75
CA SER A 395 11.38 -10.20 31.71
C SER A 395 10.75 -9.15 30.76
N PRO A 396 9.54 -9.41 30.21
CA PRO A 396 8.81 -8.42 29.43
C PRO A 396 8.58 -7.10 30.19
N GLU A 397 8.29 -7.19 31.49
CA GLU A 397 8.08 -6.05 32.38
C GLU A 397 9.34 -5.20 32.51
N TYR A 398 10.52 -5.83 32.61
CA TYR A 398 11.79 -5.13 32.62
C TYR A 398 12.01 -4.31 31.36
N TYR A 399 11.79 -4.89 30.18
CA TYR A 399 11.97 -4.18 28.90
C TYR A 399 10.97 -3.04 28.74
N GLU A 400 9.73 -3.22 29.20
CA GLU A 400 8.72 -2.16 29.21
C GLU A 400 9.18 -0.99 30.07
N HIS A 401 9.70 -1.27 31.24
CA HIS A 401 10.19 -0.25 32.16
C HIS A 401 11.41 0.49 31.61
N VAL A 402 12.34 -0.22 30.98
CA VAL A 402 13.52 0.39 30.33
C VAL A 402 13.08 1.34 29.21
N VAL A 403 12.13 0.92 28.37
CA VAL A 403 11.59 1.77 27.29
C VAL A 403 10.87 2.99 27.87
N THR A 404 10.07 2.79 28.91
CA THR A 404 9.37 3.90 29.60
C THR A 404 10.36 4.93 30.15
N SER A 405 11.44 4.49 30.76
CA SER A 405 12.44 5.40 31.35
C SER A 405 13.23 6.17 30.29
N THR A 406 13.66 5.51 29.21
CA THR A 406 14.32 6.17 28.07
C THR A 406 13.38 7.16 27.37
N TRP A 407 12.10 6.79 27.25
CA TRP A 407 11.06 7.65 26.69
C TRP A 407 10.84 8.90 27.57
N ASN A 408 10.70 8.74 28.90
CA ASN A 408 10.49 9.86 29.82
C ASN A 408 11.60 10.92 29.69
N ILE A 409 12.85 10.50 29.59
CA ILE A 409 13.99 11.40 29.41
C ILE A 409 13.87 12.16 28.08
N SER A 410 13.58 11.45 26.97
CA SER A 410 13.44 12.04 25.66
C SER A 410 12.21 12.95 25.57
N PHE A 411 11.07 12.54 26.13
CA PHE A 411 9.83 13.31 26.16
C PHE A 411 9.97 14.61 26.95
N ALA A 412 10.66 14.59 28.09
CA ALA A 412 10.91 15.78 28.90
C ALA A 412 11.77 16.83 28.15
N ALA A 413 12.61 16.41 27.22
CA ALA A 413 13.45 17.29 26.41
C ALA A 413 12.73 17.91 25.20
N LEU A 414 11.53 17.41 24.82
CA LEU A 414 10.77 17.96 23.71
C LEU A 414 10.22 19.35 24.01
N GLU A 415 10.11 20.19 22.97
CA GLU A 415 9.30 21.41 23.02
C GLU A 415 7.82 21.09 23.27
N LYS A 416 7.09 22.05 23.86
CA LYS A 416 5.69 21.84 24.27
C LYS A 416 4.77 21.46 23.09
N SER A 417 4.91 22.08 21.91
CA SER A 417 4.13 21.74 20.72
C SER A 417 4.41 20.34 20.21
N SER A 418 5.68 19.90 20.18
CA SER A 418 6.05 18.54 19.80
C SER A 418 5.48 17.51 20.78
N ARG A 419 5.50 17.79 22.10
CA ARG A 419 4.86 16.92 23.11
C ARG A 419 3.34 16.82 22.89
N GLN A 420 2.67 17.94 22.61
CA GLN A 420 1.24 17.97 22.35
C GLN A 420 0.88 17.14 21.11
N LEU A 421 1.63 17.30 20.02
CA LEU A 421 1.42 16.52 18.80
C LEU A 421 1.64 15.02 19.04
N LEU A 422 2.68 14.65 19.78
CA LEU A 422 2.97 13.28 20.12
C LEU A 422 1.87 12.62 20.96
N ASN A 423 1.29 13.38 21.90
CA ASN A 423 0.16 12.92 22.71
C ASN A 423 -1.08 12.61 21.88
N LEU A 424 -1.37 13.43 20.86
CA LEU A 424 -2.45 13.17 19.88
C LEU A 424 -2.16 11.92 19.03
N CYS A 425 -0.93 11.75 18.55
CA CYS A 425 -0.54 10.56 17.79
C CYS A 425 -0.66 9.23 18.57
N ALA A 426 -0.79 9.27 19.90
CA ALA A 426 -0.83 8.08 20.73
C ALA A 426 -2.06 7.18 20.55
N TYR A 427 -3.18 7.74 20.07
CA TYR A 427 -4.45 7.02 19.87
C TYR A 427 -4.76 6.73 18.39
N MET A 428 -3.87 7.15 17.50
CA MET A 428 -3.98 6.91 16.06
C MET A 428 -3.31 5.58 15.65
N GLY A 429 -3.54 5.11 14.44
CA GLY A 429 -2.73 4.03 13.86
C GLY A 429 -1.24 4.41 13.86
N ALA A 430 -0.35 3.45 14.04
CA ALA A 430 1.07 3.71 14.28
C ALA A 430 1.80 4.29 13.06
N ASP A 431 1.35 3.96 11.87
CA ASP A 431 2.02 4.25 10.61
C ASP A 431 1.25 5.27 9.75
N ASN A 432 1.98 6.09 8.99
CA ASN A 432 1.42 7.06 8.04
C ASN A 432 0.42 8.06 8.65
N ILE A 433 0.63 8.52 9.88
CA ILE A 433 -0.22 9.54 10.49
C ILE A 433 -0.08 10.85 9.68
N PRO A 434 -1.14 11.34 9.03
CA PRO A 434 -1.06 12.50 8.17
C PRO A 434 -0.95 13.79 8.98
N VAL A 435 0.14 14.52 8.83
CA VAL A 435 0.36 15.80 9.52
C VAL A 435 -0.69 16.82 9.09
N ASN A 436 -1.16 16.76 7.84
CA ASN A 436 -2.19 17.66 7.31
C ASN A 436 -3.51 17.60 8.09
N PHE A 437 -3.87 16.44 8.65
CA PHE A 437 -5.03 16.31 9.55
C PHE A 437 -4.98 17.32 10.71
N PHE A 438 -3.83 17.42 11.37
CA PHE A 438 -3.64 18.37 12.47
C PHE A 438 -3.57 19.82 11.98
N VAL A 439 -3.01 20.08 10.80
CA VAL A 439 -2.93 21.41 10.19
C VAL A 439 -4.32 21.94 9.84
N GLU A 440 -5.17 21.12 9.26
CA GLU A 440 -6.56 21.49 8.92
C GLU A 440 -7.41 21.73 10.20
N MET A 441 -7.15 20.96 11.24
CA MET A 441 -7.89 21.05 12.50
C MET A 441 -7.19 21.92 13.57
N ARG A 442 -6.14 22.68 13.20
CA ARG A 442 -5.30 23.45 14.13
C ARG A 442 -6.06 24.37 15.08
N ASP A 443 -7.14 24.99 14.60
CA ASP A 443 -7.93 25.94 15.42
C ASP A 443 -8.62 25.27 16.63
N LYS A 444 -8.67 23.94 16.67
CA LYS A 444 -9.21 23.13 17.78
C LYS A 444 -8.12 22.62 18.72
N LEU A 445 -6.87 22.77 18.33
CA LEU A 445 -5.73 22.27 19.10
C LEU A 445 -5.31 23.25 20.20
N PRO A 446 -4.68 22.78 21.27
CA PRO A 446 -4.26 23.67 22.37
C PRO A 446 -3.01 24.48 21.97
N ALA A 447 -2.92 25.72 22.49
CA ALA A 447 -1.71 26.50 22.36
C ALA A 447 -0.53 25.90 23.14
N PRO A 448 0.71 25.94 22.64
CA PRO A 448 1.17 26.66 21.46
C PRO A 448 1.06 25.89 20.13
N LEU A 449 0.59 24.63 20.14
CA LEU A 449 0.53 23.78 18.93
C LEU A 449 -0.29 24.46 17.81
N THR A 450 -1.44 25.06 18.13
CA THR A 450 -2.26 25.86 17.19
C THR A 450 -1.42 26.86 16.41
N ASP A 451 -0.62 27.66 17.09
CA ASP A 451 0.16 28.73 16.49
C ASP A 451 1.31 28.16 15.64
N ASP A 452 1.97 27.11 16.13
CA ASP A 452 3.10 26.49 15.47
C ASP A 452 2.72 25.71 14.19
N LEU A 453 1.50 25.17 14.11
CA LEU A 453 0.98 24.53 12.91
C LEU A 453 0.50 25.54 11.84
N SER A 454 0.39 26.83 12.17
CA SER A 454 -0.07 27.86 11.22
C SER A 454 0.97 28.26 10.17
N ARG A 455 2.26 28.00 10.40
CA ARG A 455 3.36 28.39 9.53
C ARG A 455 4.24 27.17 9.19
N GLN A 456 4.60 27.02 7.94
CA GLN A 456 5.40 25.89 7.47
C GLN A 456 6.74 25.72 8.23
N LEU A 457 7.40 26.83 8.58
CA LEU A 457 8.70 26.78 9.26
C LEU A 457 8.57 26.20 10.68
N THR A 458 7.55 26.63 11.44
CA THR A 458 7.30 26.15 12.80
C THR A 458 6.73 24.73 12.79
N LEU A 459 5.85 24.39 11.83
CA LEU A 459 5.40 23.04 11.59
C LEU A 459 6.57 22.07 11.38
N ASN A 460 7.50 22.42 10.49
CA ASN A 460 8.69 21.60 10.23
C ASN A 460 9.53 21.43 11.51
N ARG A 461 9.65 22.46 12.35
CA ARG A 461 10.36 22.37 13.64
C ARG A 461 9.66 21.41 14.60
N VAL A 462 8.33 21.49 14.73
CA VAL A 462 7.53 20.62 15.60
C VAL A 462 7.70 19.14 15.20
N VAL A 463 7.54 18.82 13.89
CA VAL A 463 7.67 17.46 13.38
C VAL A 463 9.12 16.97 13.46
N THR A 464 10.10 17.82 13.16
CA THR A 464 11.52 17.46 13.27
C THR A 464 11.91 17.21 14.72
N GLY A 465 11.38 17.99 15.68
CA GLY A 465 11.62 17.77 17.11
C GLY A 465 11.25 16.37 17.57
N LEU A 466 10.17 15.80 17.07
CA LEU A 466 9.77 14.42 17.38
C LEU A 466 10.78 13.38 16.87
N ARG A 467 11.39 13.62 15.70
CA ARG A 467 12.37 12.71 15.10
C ARG A 467 13.74 12.81 15.73
N THR A 468 14.07 13.97 16.29
CA THR A 468 15.36 14.26 16.91
C THR A 468 15.73 13.23 17.97
N TYR A 469 14.78 12.81 18.78
CA TYR A 469 14.98 11.83 19.86
C TYR A 469 14.56 10.39 19.47
N SER A 470 14.39 10.12 18.19
CA SER A 470 13.95 8.79 17.68
C SER A 470 12.61 8.29 18.28
N LEU A 471 11.74 9.22 18.67
CA LEU A 471 10.39 8.89 19.15
C LEU A 471 9.45 8.58 17.98
N THR A 472 9.71 9.24 16.85
CA THR A 472 8.98 9.04 15.60
C THR A 472 9.95 8.95 14.42
N SER A 473 9.45 8.43 13.30
CA SER A 473 10.11 8.45 11.99
C SER A 473 9.16 9.03 10.93
N GLY A 474 9.53 9.01 9.66
CA GLY A 474 8.71 9.51 8.55
C GLY A 474 9.19 10.84 7.97
N THR A 475 8.29 11.56 7.32
CA THR A 475 8.55 12.83 6.62
C THR A 475 7.93 14.02 7.36
N VAL A 476 7.92 15.20 6.76
CA VAL A 476 7.14 16.33 7.27
C VAL A 476 5.64 16.20 6.98
N GLU A 477 5.26 15.28 6.10
CA GLU A 477 3.88 15.02 5.70
C GLU A 477 3.24 13.89 6.51
N TYR A 478 4.04 12.88 6.89
CA TYR A 478 3.59 11.70 7.61
C TYR A 478 4.49 11.35 8.78
N ILE A 479 3.87 11.01 9.90
CA ILE A 479 4.53 10.55 11.14
C ILE A 479 4.31 9.05 11.29
N HIS A 480 5.40 8.32 11.60
CA HIS A 480 5.36 6.94 12.08
C HIS A 480 5.82 6.91 13.52
N ILE A 481 5.07 6.27 14.38
CA ILE A 481 5.37 6.14 15.80
C ILE A 481 5.40 4.67 16.21
N HIS A 482 6.46 4.26 16.91
CA HIS A 482 6.53 2.87 17.34
C HIS A 482 5.44 2.57 18.38
N ARG A 483 4.73 1.44 18.24
CA ARG A 483 3.59 1.07 19.09
C ARG A 483 3.89 1.00 20.57
N LEU A 484 5.09 0.54 20.96
CA LEU A 484 5.52 0.61 22.36
C LEU A 484 5.58 2.05 22.87
N VAL A 485 6.01 3.00 22.02
CA VAL A 485 6.03 4.43 22.40
C VAL A 485 4.60 4.92 22.59
N GLN A 486 3.67 4.57 21.70
CA GLN A 486 2.26 4.90 21.88
C GLN A 486 1.68 4.30 23.15
N GLU A 487 2.02 3.05 23.46
CA GLU A 487 1.56 2.37 24.67
C GLU A 487 2.08 3.05 25.94
N VAL A 488 3.37 3.42 25.97
CA VAL A 488 3.97 4.18 27.08
C VAL A 488 3.27 5.54 27.26
N ILE A 489 2.98 6.26 26.16
CA ILE A 489 2.27 7.55 26.22
C ILE A 489 0.85 7.36 26.78
N ARG A 490 0.12 6.35 26.33
CA ARG A 490 -1.23 6.05 26.84
C ARG A 490 -1.21 5.70 28.33
N LYS A 491 -0.26 4.88 28.79
CA LYS A 491 -0.06 4.59 30.21
C LYS A 491 0.29 5.84 31.02
N TYR A 492 1.15 6.72 30.45
CA TYR A 492 1.46 8.02 31.08
C TYR A 492 0.20 8.87 31.24
N HIS A 493 -0.67 8.93 30.27
CA HIS A 493 -1.96 9.62 30.36
C HIS A 493 -2.87 9.04 31.44
N GLU A 494 -2.90 7.71 31.61
CA GLU A 494 -3.67 7.05 32.66
C GLU A 494 -3.18 7.45 34.07
N PHE A 495 -1.86 7.62 34.27
CA PHE A 495 -1.26 8.06 35.53
C PHE A 495 -1.51 9.56 35.80
N GLU A 496 -1.39 10.44 34.79
CA GLU A 496 -1.70 11.85 34.94
C GLU A 496 -3.18 12.08 35.25
N ASP A 497 -4.07 11.29 34.67
CA ASP A 497 -5.52 11.40 34.84
C ASP A 497 -6.00 11.00 36.25
N VAL A 498 -5.22 10.24 37.02
CA VAL A 498 -5.54 9.92 38.42
C VAL A 498 -5.44 11.18 39.31
N ASN A 499 -4.58 12.14 38.92
CA ASN A 499 -4.33 13.37 39.67
C ASN A 499 -5.09 14.60 39.13
N ASN A 500 -5.67 14.52 37.94
CA ASN A 500 -6.42 15.60 37.28
C ASN A 500 -7.83 15.16 36.88
N TYR A 501 -8.82 16.00 37.10
CA TYR A 501 -10.25 15.75 36.82
C TYR A 501 -10.60 15.57 35.32
N GLU A 502 -9.65 15.58 34.40
CA GLU A 502 -9.83 15.44 32.94
C GLU A 502 -9.34 14.09 32.41
N LYS A 503 -9.99 13.00 32.84
CA LYS A 503 -9.66 11.66 32.31
C LYS A 503 -9.71 11.62 30.79
N ASN A 504 -8.60 11.14 30.19
CA ASN A 504 -8.48 10.94 28.73
C ASN A 504 -8.60 12.21 27.88
N ARG A 505 -8.12 13.36 28.36
CA ARG A 505 -8.19 14.64 27.66
C ARG A 505 -7.74 14.56 26.19
N TRP A 506 -6.63 13.91 25.93
CA TRP A 506 -6.06 13.81 24.58
C TRP A 506 -6.95 12.95 23.68
N LEU A 507 -7.44 11.81 24.16
CA LEU A 507 -8.39 10.97 23.43
C LEU A 507 -9.72 11.68 23.16
N GLN A 508 -10.23 12.45 24.12
CA GLN A 508 -11.44 13.24 23.91
C GLN A 508 -11.24 14.33 22.85
N LEU A 509 -10.05 14.94 22.84
CA LEU A 509 -9.70 15.92 21.82
C LEU A 509 -9.59 15.29 20.45
N ASP A 510 -8.85 14.16 20.31
CA ASP A 510 -8.75 13.42 19.07
C ASP A 510 -10.11 13.00 18.51
N PHE A 511 -10.98 12.49 19.37
CA PHE A 511 -12.32 12.10 18.98
C PHE A 511 -13.16 13.31 18.51
N SER A 512 -13.04 14.44 19.21
CA SER A 512 -13.76 15.67 18.86
C SER A 512 -13.32 16.25 17.50
N ILE A 513 -12.01 16.26 17.23
CA ILE A 513 -11.49 16.75 15.95
C ILE A 513 -11.81 15.76 14.82
N LEU A 514 -11.78 14.45 15.09
CA LEU A 514 -12.16 13.43 14.13
C LEU A 514 -13.62 13.57 13.69
N ASP A 515 -14.56 13.70 14.63
CA ASP A 515 -16.01 13.85 14.32
C ASP A 515 -16.28 15.05 13.39
N GLN A 516 -15.50 16.14 13.55
CA GLN A 516 -15.60 17.33 12.70
C GLN A 516 -14.83 17.19 11.37
N TYR A 517 -13.77 16.40 11.35
CA TYR A 517 -12.95 16.20 10.15
C TYR A 517 -13.58 15.25 9.14
N LEU A 518 -14.30 14.23 9.62
CA LEU A 518 -14.93 13.24 8.76
C LEU A 518 -15.96 13.91 7.85
N PRO A 519 -15.88 13.67 6.52
CA PRO A 519 -16.88 14.20 5.59
C PRO A 519 -18.22 13.48 5.78
N ASP A 520 -19.29 14.13 5.42
CA ASP A 520 -20.64 13.55 5.45
C ASP A 520 -20.85 12.54 4.31
N SER A 521 -20.08 12.66 3.22
CA SER A 521 -20.06 11.72 2.06
C SER A 521 -18.70 11.71 1.40
N CYS A 522 -18.33 10.56 0.84
CA CYS A 522 -17.10 10.33 0.08
C CYS A 522 -17.36 10.07 -1.41
N GLU A 523 -18.51 10.47 -1.96
CA GLU A 523 -18.81 10.32 -3.38
C GLU A 523 -17.90 11.19 -4.28
N GLU A 524 -17.39 12.32 -3.75
CA GLU A 524 -16.44 13.15 -4.47
C GLU A 524 -15.00 12.65 -4.29
N PRO A 525 -14.17 12.63 -5.37
CA PRO A 525 -12.80 12.11 -5.32
C PRO A 525 -11.93 12.76 -4.24
N ASN A 526 -12.07 14.07 -4.02
CA ASN A 526 -11.30 14.79 -2.99
C ASN A 526 -11.69 14.37 -1.57
N SER A 527 -12.98 14.17 -1.30
CA SER A 527 -13.49 13.69 -0.01
C SER A 527 -13.08 12.25 0.23
N ALA A 528 -13.19 11.40 -0.78
CA ALA A 528 -12.73 10.01 -0.73
C ALA A 528 -11.21 9.92 -0.45
N PHE A 529 -10.39 10.68 -1.18
CA PHE A 529 -8.94 10.72 -0.96
C PHE A 529 -8.60 11.17 0.47
N ARG A 530 -9.24 12.26 0.93
CA ARG A 530 -9.05 12.81 2.27
C ARG A 530 -9.44 11.80 3.36
N PHE A 531 -10.57 11.12 3.19
CA PHE A 531 -11.00 10.06 4.11
C PHE A 531 -10.03 8.89 4.13
N MET A 532 -9.58 8.40 2.96
CA MET A 532 -8.67 7.27 2.87
C MET A 532 -7.33 7.50 3.57
N GLN A 533 -6.86 8.75 3.66
CA GLN A 533 -5.67 9.09 4.43
C GLN A 533 -5.86 8.94 5.94
N ILE A 534 -7.08 9.16 6.45
CA ILE A 534 -7.36 9.14 7.90
C ILE A 534 -8.10 7.87 8.36
N ALA A 535 -8.57 7.03 7.45
CA ALA A 535 -9.48 5.93 7.73
C ALA A 535 -9.01 4.99 8.87
N ILE A 536 -7.78 4.48 8.79
CA ILE A 536 -7.18 3.60 9.83
C ILE A 536 -7.10 4.33 11.17
N HIS A 537 -6.73 5.60 11.13
CA HIS A 537 -6.59 6.42 12.32
C HIS A 537 -7.95 6.73 12.94
N ALA A 538 -8.98 6.92 12.11
CA ALA A 538 -10.35 7.14 12.55
C ALA A 538 -10.91 5.92 13.29
N GLU A 539 -10.70 4.73 12.75
CA GLU A 539 -11.06 3.47 13.42
C GLU A 539 -10.31 3.32 14.75
N SER A 540 -8.99 3.53 14.75
CA SER A 540 -8.18 3.45 15.97
C SER A 540 -8.66 4.39 17.07
N ILE A 541 -8.92 5.66 16.75
CA ILE A 541 -9.44 6.66 17.69
C ILE A 541 -10.82 6.23 18.21
N ALA A 542 -11.73 5.78 17.33
CA ALA A 542 -13.07 5.35 17.70
C ALA A 542 -13.03 4.13 18.63
N ASP A 543 -12.16 3.16 18.35
CA ASP A 543 -12.01 1.96 19.15
C ASP A 543 -11.47 2.28 20.55
N TYR A 544 -10.41 3.10 20.66
CA TYR A 544 -9.92 3.55 21.95
C TYR A 544 -11.00 4.35 22.70
N TYR A 545 -11.69 5.24 22.01
CA TYR A 545 -12.78 6.01 22.63
C TYR A 545 -13.89 5.11 23.14
N SER A 546 -14.18 4.01 22.45
CA SER A 546 -15.19 3.01 22.87
C SER A 546 -14.86 2.34 24.18
N MET A 547 -13.58 2.10 24.48
CA MET A 547 -13.13 1.45 25.71
C MET A 547 -13.28 2.34 26.94
N PHE A 548 -13.11 3.65 26.77
CA PHE A 548 -13.07 4.60 27.88
C PHE A 548 -14.37 5.35 28.12
N THR A 549 -15.22 5.51 27.09
CA THR A 549 -16.47 6.25 27.24
C THR A 549 -17.56 5.38 27.91
N LYS A 550 -18.22 5.92 28.94
CA LYS A 550 -19.26 5.22 29.72
C LYS A 550 -20.65 5.88 29.66
N THR A 551 -20.71 7.16 29.32
CA THR A 551 -21.99 7.88 29.30
C THR A 551 -22.78 7.56 28.02
N GLU A 552 -24.10 7.45 28.14
CA GLU A 552 -25.01 7.25 27.02
C GLU A 552 -24.79 8.27 25.91
N HIS A 553 -24.69 9.56 26.25
CA HIS A 553 -24.46 10.66 25.32
C HIS A 553 -23.18 10.42 24.48
N ASN A 554 -22.07 10.07 25.12
CA ASN A 554 -20.80 9.84 24.43
C ASN A 554 -20.83 8.53 23.61
N LYS A 555 -21.55 7.50 24.08
CA LYS A 555 -21.76 6.26 23.29
C LYS A 555 -22.58 6.53 22.03
N LEU A 556 -23.60 7.37 22.11
CA LEU A 556 -24.39 7.75 20.93
C LEU A 556 -23.59 8.63 19.95
N LYS A 557 -22.73 9.54 20.44
CA LYS A 557 -21.78 10.25 19.58
C LYS A 557 -20.84 9.27 18.85
N LEU A 558 -20.30 8.30 19.59
CA LEU A 558 -19.47 7.26 19.01
C LEU A 558 -20.19 6.45 17.92
N ALA A 559 -21.46 6.10 18.16
CA ALA A 559 -22.27 5.41 17.16
C ALA A 559 -22.43 6.23 15.87
N ASN A 560 -22.56 7.55 15.98
CA ASN A 560 -22.64 8.43 14.81
C ASN A 560 -21.30 8.52 14.07
N VAL A 561 -20.17 8.54 14.79
CA VAL A 561 -18.83 8.50 14.17
C VAL A 561 -18.63 7.16 13.43
N TYR A 562 -18.95 6.03 14.05
CA TYR A 562 -18.91 4.73 13.33
C TYR A 562 -19.82 4.72 12.10
N ASN A 563 -21.00 5.32 12.18
CA ASN A 563 -21.88 5.43 11.01
C ASN A 563 -21.25 6.27 9.89
N LYS A 564 -20.65 7.43 10.21
CA LYS A 564 -19.93 8.26 9.22
C LYS A 564 -18.76 7.52 8.58
N ILE A 565 -17.93 6.85 9.40
CA ILE A 565 -16.81 6.02 8.91
C ILE A 565 -17.36 4.92 7.98
N GLY A 566 -18.43 4.22 8.40
CA GLY A 566 -19.09 3.19 7.60
C GLY A 566 -19.59 3.72 6.27
N GLN A 567 -20.21 4.90 6.25
CA GLN A 567 -20.69 5.54 5.03
C GLN A 567 -19.55 5.93 4.09
N CYS A 568 -18.48 6.50 4.62
CA CYS A 568 -17.31 6.84 3.81
C CYS A 568 -16.65 5.59 3.17
N TYR A 569 -16.56 4.49 3.90
CA TYR A 569 -16.10 3.22 3.33
C TYR A 569 -17.05 2.67 2.27
N ASP A 570 -18.36 2.77 2.50
CA ASP A 570 -19.40 2.34 1.57
C ASP A 570 -19.36 3.12 0.25
N ASP A 571 -19.17 4.44 0.34
CA ASP A 571 -18.99 5.32 -0.82
C ASP A 571 -17.67 5.02 -1.57
N CYS A 572 -16.61 4.60 -0.85
CA CYS A 572 -15.36 4.16 -1.43
C CYS A 572 -15.38 2.70 -1.95
N GLY A 573 -16.50 1.98 -1.81
CA GLY A 573 -16.65 0.58 -2.24
C GLY A 573 -15.96 -0.44 -1.32
N ILE A 574 -15.55 -0.07 -0.11
CA ILE A 574 -14.87 -0.94 0.87
C ILE A 574 -15.92 -1.51 1.83
N PHE A 575 -16.74 -2.40 1.31
CA PHE A 575 -17.96 -2.85 1.99
C PHE A 575 -17.73 -3.61 3.30
N ASP A 576 -16.68 -4.41 3.43
CA ASP A 576 -16.40 -5.17 4.66
C ASP A 576 -16.15 -4.23 5.85
N SER A 577 -15.34 -3.18 5.65
CA SER A 577 -15.11 -2.16 6.68
C SER A 577 -16.36 -1.31 6.91
N ALA A 578 -17.13 -1.02 5.85
CA ALA A 578 -18.42 -0.34 5.99
C ALA A 578 -19.38 -1.13 6.90
N PHE A 579 -19.57 -2.42 6.63
CA PHE A 579 -20.41 -3.29 7.47
C PHE A 579 -19.92 -3.36 8.92
N SER A 580 -18.61 -3.54 9.13
CA SER A 580 -18.04 -3.57 10.49
C SER A 580 -18.41 -2.32 11.29
N ASN A 581 -18.20 -1.14 10.70
CA ASN A 581 -18.52 0.13 11.33
C ASN A 581 -20.03 0.36 11.50
N TYR A 582 -20.85 -0.04 10.52
CA TYR A 582 -22.30 0.02 10.63
C TYR A 582 -22.85 -0.89 11.76
N PHE A 583 -22.30 -2.10 11.91
CA PHE A 583 -22.70 -3.00 12.98
C PHE A 583 -22.24 -2.51 14.36
N ASN A 584 -21.06 -1.88 14.47
CA ASN A 584 -20.62 -1.24 15.70
C ASN A 584 -21.56 -0.10 16.09
N SER A 585 -21.93 0.76 15.13
CA SER A 585 -22.95 1.80 15.33
C SER A 585 -24.28 1.21 15.76
N LEU A 586 -24.75 0.18 15.06
CA LEU A 586 -26.03 -0.49 15.33
C LEU A 586 -26.09 -1.08 16.74
N GLN A 587 -25.04 -1.77 17.15
CA GLN A 587 -24.98 -2.39 18.49
C GLN A 587 -25.17 -1.35 19.58
N ILE A 588 -24.50 -0.21 19.44
CA ILE A 588 -24.61 0.89 20.41
C ILE A 588 -26.04 1.46 20.37
N LYS A 589 -26.58 1.78 19.19
CA LYS A 589 -27.94 2.33 19.04
C LYS A 589 -29.01 1.36 19.56
N GLU A 590 -28.90 0.05 19.28
CA GLU A 590 -29.85 -0.95 19.84
C GLU A 590 -29.76 -1.00 21.37
N GLN A 591 -28.56 -0.90 21.94
CA GLN A 591 -28.34 -0.96 23.39
C GLN A 591 -28.90 0.27 24.13
N TYR A 592 -28.71 1.46 23.62
CA TYR A 592 -29.03 2.72 24.33
C TYR A 592 -30.37 3.33 23.92
N LEU A 593 -30.73 3.26 22.64
CA LEU A 593 -32.01 3.78 22.11
C LEU A 593 -33.09 2.69 21.98
N GLY A 594 -32.64 1.43 21.87
CA GLY A 594 -33.56 0.30 21.64
C GLY A 594 -33.89 0.06 20.17
N LYS A 595 -34.39 -1.14 19.88
CA LYS A 595 -34.69 -1.62 18.51
C LYS A 595 -35.85 -0.91 17.80
N LYS A 596 -36.62 -0.10 18.53
CA LYS A 596 -37.83 0.59 18.03
C LYS A 596 -37.60 2.09 17.87
N HIS A 597 -36.39 2.59 18.06
CA HIS A 597 -36.02 3.99 17.88
C HIS A 597 -35.78 4.33 16.40
N SER A 598 -36.13 5.54 15.97
CA SER A 598 -35.94 6.02 14.61
C SER A 598 -34.48 5.94 14.17
N ASP A 599 -33.54 6.39 14.98
CA ASP A 599 -32.11 6.40 14.64
C ASP A 599 -31.54 4.98 14.50
N THR A 600 -32.11 4.01 15.23
CA THR A 600 -31.75 2.60 15.05
C THR A 600 -32.31 2.07 13.72
N ALA A 601 -33.50 2.52 13.33
CA ALA A 601 -34.11 2.14 12.06
C ALA A 601 -33.35 2.76 10.85
N ILE A 602 -32.90 4.00 10.95
CA ILE A 602 -32.03 4.61 9.95
C ILE A 602 -30.73 3.78 9.78
N GLN A 603 -30.19 3.26 10.89
CA GLN A 603 -29.02 2.38 10.80
C GLN A 603 -29.33 1.05 10.09
N TYR A 604 -30.54 0.48 10.29
CA TYR A 604 -30.97 -0.70 9.52
C TYR A 604 -31.05 -0.37 8.03
N ASP A 605 -31.54 0.82 7.68
CA ASP A 605 -31.67 1.26 6.29
C ASP A 605 -30.33 1.46 5.61
N ASN A 606 -29.36 2.07 6.29
CA ASN A 606 -27.97 2.22 5.79
C ASN A 606 -27.32 0.85 5.51
N ILE A 607 -27.50 -0.14 6.40
CA ILE A 607 -27.03 -1.52 6.18
C ILE A 607 -27.73 -2.13 4.96
N GLY A 608 -29.04 -1.91 4.80
CA GLY A 608 -29.80 -2.37 3.65
C GLY A 608 -29.28 -1.77 2.33
N LEU A 609 -28.94 -0.48 2.34
CA LEU A 609 -28.40 0.22 1.17
C LEU A 609 -27.02 -0.36 0.77
N SER A 610 -26.16 -0.63 1.75
CA SER A 610 -24.85 -1.27 1.51
C SER A 610 -25.03 -2.68 0.92
N TYR A 611 -25.98 -3.49 1.42
CA TYR A 611 -26.34 -4.77 0.78
C TYR A 611 -26.89 -4.61 -0.65
N THR A 612 -27.58 -3.51 -0.93
CA THR A 612 -28.06 -3.21 -2.30
C THR A 612 -26.89 -2.93 -3.24
N LYS A 613 -25.89 -2.13 -2.78
CA LYS A 613 -24.67 -1.83 -3.53
C LYS A 613 -23.82 -3.07 -3.79
N THR A 614 -23.78 -4.02 -2.85
CA THR A 614 -23.05 -5.30 -3.02
C THR A 614 -23.80 -6.36 -3.83
N GLY A 615 -25.02 -6.08 -4.30
CA GLY A 615 -25.83 -7.02 -5.08
C GLY A 615 -26.56 -8.08 -4.25
N ASN A 616 -26.47 -8.04 -2.93
CA ASN A 616 -27.16 -8.96 -2.02
C ASN A 616 -28.59 -8.50 -1.75
N TYR A 617 -29.40 -8.49 -2.80
CA TYR A 617 -30.75 -7.89 -2.79
C TYR A 617 -31.73 -8.54 -1.80
N ARG A 618 -31.56 -9.82 -1.53
CA ARG A 618 -32.42 -10.53 -0.56
C ARG A 618 -32.23 -9.99 0.85
N GLU A 619 -30.99 -9.85 1.27
CA GLU A 619 -30.61 -9.29 2.57
C GLU A 619 -30.99 -7.82 2.64
N ALA A 620 -30.72 -7.05 1.57
CA ALA A 620 -31.12 -5.65 1.46
C ALA A 620 -32.61 -5.44 1.73
N ILE A 621 -33.47 -6.20 1.04
CA ILE A 621 -34.93 -6.13 1.21
C ILE A 621 -35.36 -6.46 2.66
N GLN A 622 -34.71 -7.41 3.33
CA GLN A 622 -35.01 -7.73 4.73
C GLN A 622 -34.65 -6.55 5.66
N TRP A 623 -33.48 -5.95 5.47
CA TRP A 623 -33.05 -4.83 6.28
C TRP A 623 -33.90 -3.58 6.07
N HIS A 624 -34.22 -3.22 4.83
CA HIS A 624 -35.14 -2.11 4.52
C HIS A 624 -36.52 -2.33 5.08
N ASN A 625 -37.10 -3.54 4.99
CA ASN A 625 -38.39 -3.86 5.61
C ASN A 625 -38.36 -3.76 7.14
N LYS A 626 -37.22 -4.10 7.78
CA LYS A 626 -37.03 -3.94 9.22
C LYS A 626 -37.01 -2.45 9.60
N ALA A 627 -36.28 -1.62 8.81
CA ALA A 627 -36.22 -0.18 8.97
C ALA A 627 -37.62 0.46 8.83
N ILE A 628 -38.33 0.17 7.75
CA ILE A 628 -39.65 0.71 7.44
C ILE A 628 -40.65 0.41 8.57
N LYS A 629 -40.70 -0.83 9.05
CA LYS A 629 -41.61 -1.20 10.14
C LYS A 629 -41.40 -0.36 11.41
N VAL A 630 -40.16 -0.03 11.71
CA VAL A 630 -39.82 0.78 12.87
C VAL A 630 -40.13 2.25 12.61
N LEU A 631 -39.74 2.78 11.43
CA LEU A 631 -39.97 4.19 11.06
C LEU A 631 -41.46 4.51 10.97
N GLU A 632 -42.30 3.64 10.38
CA GLU A 632 -43.74 3.83 10.34
C GLU A 632 -44.36 3.93 11.73
N ILE A 633 -43.83 3.21 12.73
CA ILE A 633 -44.34 3.22 14.12
C ILE A 633 -43.80 4.45 14.87
N SER A 634 -42.53 4.78 14.72
CA SER A 634 -41.85 5.84 15.51
C SER A 634 -42.06 7.26 14.96
N LEU A 635 -42.02 7.44 13.65
CA LEU A 635 -42.14 8.74 12.97
C LEU A 635 -43.45 8.90 12.18
N GLY A 636 -44.15 7.80 11.95
CA GLY A 636 -45.35 7.76 11.11
C GLY A 636 -45.01 7.53 9.62
N LYS A 637 -46.09 7.23 8.86
CA LYS A 637 -45.96 6.92 7.42
C LYS A 637 -45.69 8.14 6.55
N GLU A 638 -45.93 9.34 7.05
CA GLU A 638 -45.76 10.63 6.30
C GLU A 638 -44.53 11.40 6.78
N SER A 639 -43.44 10.73 7.18
CA SER A 639 -42.16 11.37 7.48
C SER A 639 -41.17 11.24 6.32
N LEU A 640 -40.23 12.18 6.19
CA LEU A 640 -39.19 12.14 5.16
C LEU A 640 -38.25 10.93 5.34
N ASP A 641 -37.93 10.55 6.58
CA ASP A 641 -37.08 9.38 6.83
C ASP A 641 -37.78 8.07 6.41
N THR A 642 -39.12 7.99 6.61
CA THR A 642 -39.89 6.85 6.12
C THR A 642 -39.95 6.83 4.60
N ALA A 643 -40.10 8.00 3.96
CA ALA A 643 -40.07 8.12 2.50
C ALA A 643 -38.70 7.69 1.93
N ALA A 644 -37.60 8.12 2.53
CA ALA A 644 -36.25 7.67 2.13
C ALA A 644 -36.08 6.15 2.19
N ALA A 645 -36.56 5.51 3.26
CA ALA A 645 -36.55 4.04 3.38
C ALA A 645 -37.42 3.36 2.31
N TYR A 646 -38.55 3.96 1.92
CA TYR A 646 -39.35 3.47 0.80
C TYR A 646 -38.61 3.54 -0.52
N ASN A 647 -37.90 4.66 -0.78
CA ASN A 647 -37.07 4.83 -1.96
C ASN A 647 -35.95 3.75 -2.01
N ASN A 648 -35.24 3.53 -0.90
CA ASN A 648 -34.16 2.55 -0.84
C ASN A 648 -34.65 1.10 -1.01
N LEU A 649 -35.81 0.76 -0.44
CA LEU A 649 -36.49 -0.52 -0.73
C LEU A 649 -36.88 -0.64 -2.20
N GLY A 650 -37.39 0.46 -2.80
CA GLY A 650 -37.71 0.53 -4.21
C GLY A 650 -36.50 0.24 -5.09
N LEU A 651 -35.35 0.84 -4.75
CA LEU A 651 -34.08 0.61 -5.44
C LEU A 651 -33.65 -0.86 -5.36
N ALA A 652 -33.67 -1.45 -4.16
CA ALA A 652 -33.31 -2.85 -3.97
C ALA A 652 -34.18 -3.80 -4.78
N LEU A 653 -35.49 -3.54 -4.83
CA LEU A 653 -36.45 -4.32 -5.60
C LEU A 653 -36.26 -4.20 -7.12
N VAL A 654 -35.99 -2.98 -7.62
CA VAL A 654 -35.70 -2.73 -9.05
C VAL A 654 -34.43 -3.45 -9.46
N LYS A 655 -33.36 -3.34 -8.67
CA LYS A 655 -32.09 -4.03 -8.94
C LYS A 655 -32.25 -5.57 -8.85
N ALA A 656 -33.18 -6.08 -8.03
CA ALA A 656 -33.55 -7.49 -7.97
C ALA A 656 -34.45 -7.94 -9.14
N GLY A 657 -34.79 -7.04 -10.08
CA GLY A 657 -35.68 -7.32 -11.23
C GLY A 657 -37.19 -7.28 -10.92
N SER A 658 -37.59 -6.93 -9.71
CA SER A 658 -38.98 -6.78 -9.29
C SER A 658 -39.53 -5.38 -9.57
N TYR A 659 -39.56 -4.99 -10.84
CA TYR A 659 -39.82 -3.62 -11.29
C TYR A 659 -41.15 -3.05 -10.80
N ASP A 660 -42.24 -3.79 -10.89
CA ASP A 660 -43.58 -3.32 -10.48
C ASP A 660 -43.65 -2.98 -9.00
N LEU A 661 -43.09 -3.86 -8.17
CA LEU A 661 -43.00 -3.62 -6.72
C LEU A 661 -42.11 -2.42 -6.41
N GLY A 662 -40.97 -2.32 -7.05
CA GLY A 662 -40.04 -1.19 -6.86
C GLY A 662 -40.69 0.15 -7.24
N ILE A 663 -41.35 0.23 -8.39
CA ILE A 663 -42.10 1.42 -8.82
C ILE A 663 -43.21 1.78 -7.81
N THR A 664 -43.89 0.79 -7.24
CA THR A 664 -44.91 1.04 -6.21
C THR A 664 -44.34 1.69 -4.96
N TRP A 665 -43.14 1.28 -4.52
CA TRP A 665 -42.46 1.89 -3.39
C TRP A 665 -41.91 3.28 -3.69
N TYR A 666 -41.34 3.50 -4.84
CA TYR A 666 -40.95 4.83 -5.33
C TYR A 666 -42.16 5.78 -5.39
N GLN A 667 -43.33 5.29 -5.83
CA GLN A 667 -44.55 6.12 -5.88
C GLN A 667 -44.99 6.54 -4.47
N LYS A 668 -44.88 5.65 -3.48
CA LYS A 668 -45.22 5.99 -2.08
C LYS A 668 -44.26 7.03 -1.53
N CYS A 669 -42.94 6.95 -1.85
CA CYS A 669 -41.97 7.96 -1.50
C CYS A 669 -42.34 9.31 -2.12
N LEU A 670 -42.52 9.35 -3.43
CA LEU A 670 -42.92 10.52 -4.18
C LEU A 670 -44.17 11.20 -3.63
N ASP A 671 -45.20 10.43 -3.29
CA ASP A 671 -46.51 10.95 -2.77
C ASP A 671 -46.30 11.67 -1.43
N ILE A 672 -45.42 11.18 -0.56
CA ILE A 672 -45.06 11.81 0.71
C ILE A 672 -44.24 13.06 0.48
N GLU A 673 -43.20 12.98 -0.30
CA GLU A 673 -42.29 14.09 -0.57
C GLU A 673 -42.98 15.24 -1.29
N LEU A 674 -43.90 14.97 -2.22
CA LEU A 674 -44.73 15.97 -2.86
C LEU A 674 -45.56 16.79 -1.87
N LYS A 675 -46.10 16.14 -0.84
CA LYS A 675 -46.89 16.81 0.20
C LYS A 675 -46.03 17.71 1.10
N ILE A 676 -44.82 17.27 1.44
CA ILE A 676 -43.94 17.94 2.42
C ILE A 676 -43.05 18.99 1.75
N LEU A 677 -42.40 18.65 0.63
CA LEU A 677 -41.39 19.46 -0.02
C LEU A 677 -41.92 20.29 -1.20
N GLY A 678 -43.08 19.88 -1.75
CA GLY A 678 -43.71 20.55 -2.91
C GLY A 678 -43.06 20.13 -4.25
N ASN A 679 -43.78 20.46 -5.34
CA ASN A 679 -43.53 19.94 -6.69
C ASN A 679 -42.18 20.32 -7.35
N GLU A 680 -41.44 21.26 -6.79
CA GLU A 680 -40.21 21.79 -7.38
C GLU A 680 -38.96 21.46 -6.56
N HIS A 681 -39.04 20.63 -5.54
CA HIS A 681 -37.89 20.26 -4.72
C HIS A 681 -36.97 19.32 -5.50
N ILE A 682 -35.68 19.35 -5.19
CA ILE A 682 -34.67 18.54 -5.90
C ILE A 682 -34.87 17.04 -5.67
N GLU A 683 -35.31 16.62 -4.48
CA GLU A 683 -35.60 15.23 -4.14
C GLU A 683 -36.75 14.67 -5.01
N ILE A 684 -37.76 15.46 -5.31
CA ILE A 684 -38.83 15.07 -6.26
C ILE A 684 -38.28 14.77 -7.65
N ALA A 685 -37.23 15.48 -8.06
CA ALA A 685 -36.57 15.19 -9.33
C ALA A 685 -35.76 13.88 -9.27
N ALA A 686 -35.19 13.54 -8.11
CA ALA A 686 -34.53 12.25 -7.90
C ALA A 686 -35.55 11.10 -7.97
N ASP A 687 -36.68 11.23 -7.31
CA ASP A 687 -37.78 10.25 -7.37
C ASP A 687 -38.28 10.04 -8.80
N TYR A 688 -38.55 11.15 -9.53
CA TYR A 688 -38.95 11.03 -10.92
C TYR A 688 -37.90 10.35 -11.78
N ASN A 689 -36.61 10.59 -11.55
CA ASN A 689 -35.53 9.93 -12.25
C ASN A 689 -35.51 8.43 -11.95
N ASN A 690 -35.64 8.02 -10.69
CA ASN A 690 -35.65 6.62 -10.25
C ASN A 690 -36.86 5.86 -10.83
N ILE A 691 -38.04 6.48 -10.81
CA ILE A 691 -39.26 5.92 -11.42
C ILE A 691 -39.07 5.80 -12.95
N GLY A 692 -38.48 6.82 -13.59
CA GLY A 692 -38.20 6.81 -15.02
C GLY A 692 -37.25 5.69 -15.42
N GLU A 693 -36.13 5.52 -14.68
CA GLU A 693 -35.20 4.42 -14.89
C GLU A 693 -35.87 3.05 -14.69
N ALA A 694 -36.68 2.89 -13.64
CA ALA A 694 -37.39 1.65 -13.37
C ALA A 694 -38.36 1.28 -14.50
N TYR A 695 -39.10 2.25 -15.06
CA TYR A 695 -39.95 2.03 -16.23
C TYR A 695 -39.14 1.65 -17.49
N HIS A 696 -37.97 2.27 -17.69
CA HIS A 696 -37.06 1.92 -18.78
C HIS A 696 -36.58 0.46 -18.63
N GLN A 697 -36.13 0.06 -17.44
CA GLN A 697 -35.70 -1.32 -17.18
C GLN A 697 -36.85 -2.32 -17.35
N LYS A 698 -38.09 -1.91 -17.06
CA LYS A 698 -39.30 -2.70 -17.32
C LYS A 698 -39.65 -2.78 -18.82
N GLY A 699 -39.10 -1.90 -19.67
CA GLY A 699 -39.42 -1.81 -21.12
C GLY A 699 -40.63 -0.94 -21.45
N ASN A 700 -40.98 0.01 -20.56
CA ASN A 700 -42.07 0.98 -20.81
C ASN A 700 -41.46 2.36 -21.07
N GLU A 701 -40.96 2.55 -22.30
CA GLU A 701 -40.22 3.74 -22.68
C GLU A 701 -41.06 5.04 -22.68
N ALA A 702 -42.36 4.93 -22.92
CA ALA A 702 -43.27 6.09 -22.91
C ALA A 702 -43.40 6.70 -21.52
N LEU A 703 -43.57 5.84 -20.48
CA LEU A 703 -43.60 6.31 -19.10
C LEU A 703 -42.22 6.74 -18.61
N ALA A 704 -41.15 6.05 -19.02
CA ALA A 704 -39.78 6.44 -18.72
C ALA A 704 -39.50 7.88 -19.21
N LEU A 705 -39.77 8.19 -20.45
CA LEU A 705 -39.61 9.54 -21.01
C LEU A 705 -40.44 10.58 -20.25
N LYS A 706 -41.68 10.25 -19.88
CA LYS A 706 -42.57 11.15 -19.14
C LYS A 706 -41.96 11.55 -17.79
N TYR A 707 -41.44 10.59 -17.03
CA TYR A 707 -40.93 10.85 -15.71
C TYR A 707 -39.52 11.50 -15.79
N LEU A 708 -38.64 11.03 -16.66
CA LEU A 708 -37.32 11.62 -16.84
C LEU A 708 -37.39 13.10 -17.33
N LYS A 709 -38.32 13.45 -18.19
CA LYS A 709 -38.53 14.86 -18.61
C LYS A 709 -39.01 15.73 -17.45
N LYS A 710 -39.84 15.18 -16.51
CA LYS A 710 -40.23 15.90 -15.30
C LYS A 710 -39.03 16.13 -14.40
N ALA A 711 -38.20 15.10 -14.19
CA ALA A 711 -36.96 15.19 -13.43
C ALA A 711 -36.03 16.24 -14.00
N LEU A 712 -35.79 16.20 -15.32
CA LEU A 712 -34.92 17.16 -16.00
C LEU A 712 -35.37 18.59 -15.81
N LYS A 713 -36.66 18.87 -16.01
CA LYS A 713 -37.22 20.22 -15.87
C LYS A 713 -36.96 20.82 -14.48
N ILE A 714 -37.08 20.01 -13.43
CA ILE A 714 -36.83 20.47 -12.06
C ILE A 714 -35.34 20.69 -11.83
N LYS A 715 -34.47 19.71 -12.27
CA LYS A 715 -33.02 19.79 -12.12
C LYS A 715 -32.44 21.02 -12.85
N GLU A 716 -32.80 21.23 -14.11
CA GLU A 716 -32.36 22.42 -14.87
C GLU A 716 -32.75 23.74 -14.20
N LYS A 717 -33.95 23.79 -13.59
CA LYS A 717 -34.44 25.00 -12.90
C LYS A 717 -33.71 25.24 -11.56
N ARG A 718 -33.41 24.18 -10.78
CA ARG A 718 -32.95 24.27 -9.39
C ARG A 718 -31.43 24.25 -9.24
N ILE A 719 -30.75 23.40 -9.98
CA ILE A 719 -29.30 23.20 -9.90
C ILE A 719 -28.56 23.53 -11.21
N GLY A 720 -29.33 23.90 -12.24
CA GLY A 720 -28.78 24.28 -13.56
C GLY A 720 -28.44 23.08 -14.45
N CYS A 721 -28.14 23.44 -15.70
CA CYS A 721 -27.80 22.41 -16.73
C CYS A 721 -26.41 21.80 -16.52
N MET A 722 -25.53 22.48 -15.79
CA MET A 722 -24.11 22.11 -15.64
C MET A 722 -23.79 21.37 -14.32
N SER A 723 -24.69 20.51 -13.86
CA SER A 723 -24.54 19.70 -12.65
C SER A 723 -24.39 18.22 -13.01
N SER A 724 -23.55 17.49 -12.27
CA SER A 724 -23.41 16.03 -12.40
C SER A 724 -24.75 15.29 -12.26
N ASN A 725 -25.60 15.75 -11.31
CA ASN A 725 -26.94 15.20 -11.14
C ASN A 725 -27.87 15.44 -12.35
N THR A 726 -27.68 16.53 -13.08
CA THR A 726 -28.41 16.80 -14.32
C THR A 726 -27.87 15.91 -15.46
N ALA A 727 -26.55 15.70 -15.51
CA ALA A 727 -25.90 14.82 -16.48
C ALA A 727 -26.43 13.37 -16.40
N ILE A 728 -26.63 12.82 -15.19
CA ILE A 728 -27.26 11.50 -15.01
C ILE A 728 -28.64 11.42 -15.69
N THR A 729 -29.45 12.47 -15.56
CA THR A 729 -30.79 12.49 -16.18
C THR A 729 -30.70 12.61 -17.71
N TYR A 730 -29.73 13.38 -18.23
CA TYR A 730 -29.45 13.41 -19.66
C TYR A 730 -29.01 12.05 -20.19
N ASN A 731 -28.12 11.34 -19.51
CA ASN A 731 -27.71 9.99 -19.89
C ASN A 731 -28.89 9.01 -19.91
N ASN A 732 -29.73 9.04 -18.86
CA ASN A 732 -30.92 8.19 -18.81
C ASN A 732 -31.90 8.49 -19.96
N LEU A 733 -32.12 9.77 -20.29
CA LEU A 733 -32.92 10.15 -21.46
C LEU A 733 -32.28 9.64 -22.76
N GLY A 734 -30.94 9.81 -22.91
CA GLY A 734 -30.21 9.29 -24.06
C GLY A 734 -30.43 7.80 -24.27
N SER A 735 -30.33 7.00 -23.17
CA SER A 735 -30.54 5.55 -23.17
C SER A 735 -31.97 5.17 -23.59
N VAL A 736 -32.98 5.89 -23.06
CA VAL A 736 -34.39 5.65 -23.45
C VAL A 736 -34.66 5.99 -24.93
N TYR A 737 -34.17 7.13 -25.42
CA TYR A 737 -34.32 7.51 -26.83
C TYR A 737 -33.59 6.53 -27.74
N TRP A 738 -32.40 6.07 -27.39
CA TRP A 738 -31.69 5.02 -28.10
C TRP A 738 -32.54 3.74 -28.23
N LYS A 739 -33.14 3.28 -27.12
CA LYS A 739 -34.02 2.11 -27.10
C LYS A 739 -35.25 2.31 -27.99
N CYS A 740 -35.76 3.54 -28.09
CA CYS A 740 -36.82 3.93 -28.99
C CYS A 740 -36.37 4.06 -30.46
N LYS A 741 -35.09 3.82 -30.78
CA LYS A 741 -34.48 4.04 -32.11
C LYS A 741 -34.53 5.51 -32.60
N GLN A 742 -34.67 6.46 -31.67
CA GLN A 742 -34.60 7.91 -31.95
C GLN A 742 -33.14 8.34 -31.71
N TYR A 743 -32.29 7.99 -32.69
CA TYR A 743 -30.85 8.13 -32.54
C TYR A 743 -30.36 9.58 -32.44
N ASP A 744 -30.98 10.51 -33.12
CA ASP A 744 -30.58 11.92 -33.09
C ASP A 744 -30.84 12.55 -31.72
N GLU A 745 -31.99 12.31 -31.11
CA GLU A 745 -32.33 12.73 -29.76
C GLU A 745 -31.42 12.06 -28.75
N ALA A 746 -31.17 10.75 -28.91
CA ALA A 746 -30.25 10.00 -28.06
C ALA A 746 -28.85 10.64 -28.05
N MET A 747 -28.30 10.96 -29.22
CA MET A 747 -27.01 11.64 -29.37
C MET A 747 -26.99 13.03 -28.72
N ILE A 748 -28.06 13.81 -28.86
CA ILE A 748 -28.14 15.16 -28.25
C ILE A 748 -28.00 15.06 -26.72
N TYR A 749 -28.77 14.16 -26.09
CA TYR A 749 -28.76 14.02 -24.64
C TYR A 749 -27.46 13.39 -24.11
N THR A 750 -26.92 12.37 -24.76
CA THR A 750 -25.65 11.75 -24.42
C THR A 750 -24.47 12.74 -24.56
N LYS A 751 -24.44 13.55 -25.63
CA LYS A 751 -23.43 14.61 -25.82
C LYS A 751 -23.51 15.69 -24.73
N LYS A 752 -24.74 16.08 -24.31
CA LYS A 752 -24.88 17.02 -23.17
C LYS A 752 -24.34 16.44 -21.88
N SER A 753 -24.60 15.17 -21.56
CA SER A 753 -24.05 14.49 -20.41
C SER A 753 -22.52 14.45 -20.47
N LEU A 754 -21.97 14.06 -21.62
CA LEU A 754 -20.52 14.02 -21.86
C LEU A 754 -19.85 15.38 -21.64
N GLU A 755 -20.41 16.46 -22.23
CA GLU A 755 -19.89 17.82 -22.08
C GLU A 755 -19.84 18.28 -20.60
N ILE A 756 -20.87 17.92 -19.82
CA ILE A 756 -20.92 18.25 -18.40
C ILE A 756 -19.84 17.51 -17.62
N TYR A 757 -19.71 16.20 -17.84
CA TYR A 757 -18.68 15.42 -17.17
C TYR A 757 -17.26 15.85 -17.54
N GLU A 758 -17.00 16.20 -18.82
CA GLU A 758 -15.70 16.76 -19.24
C GLU A 758 -15.34 18.06 -18.52
N LYS A 759 -16.32 18.95 -18.33
CA LYS A 759 -16.12 20.24 -17.64
C LYS A 759 -15.91 20.08 -16.13
N ILE A 760 -16.62 19.14 -15.49
CA ILE A 760 -16.56 18.93 -14.03
C ILE A 760 -15.34 18.12 -13.63
N TYR A 761 -15.08 17.02 -14.33
CA TYR A 761 -14.11 16.00 -13.89
C TYR A 761 -12.85 15.93 -14.78
N GLY A 762 -12.81 16.67 -15.90
CA GLY A 762 -11.71 16.60 -16.88
C GLY A 762 -11.75 15.34 -17.76
N LYS A 763 -10.97 15.33 -18.83
CA LYS A 763 -11.06 14.36 -19.94
C LYS A 763 -10.71 12.88 -19.59
N ASN A 764 -10.20 12.58 -18.42
CA ASN A 764 -9.77 11.22 -18.07
C ASN A 764 -10.64 10.57 -16.97
N HIS A 765 -11.86 11.06 -16.77
CA HIS A 765 -12.75 10.52 -15.73
C HIS A 765 -13.52 9.29 -16.26
N PRO A 766 -13.80 8.26 -15.41
CA PRO A 766 -14.55 7.06 -15.79
C PRO A 766 -15.89 7.33 -16.49
N ASN A 767 -16.66 8.30 -16.00
CA ASN A 767 -17.94 8.64 -16.57
C ASN A 767 -17.84 9.10 -18.04
N ILE A 768 -16.69 9.66 -18.45
CA ILE A 768 -16.46 10.03 -19.84
C ILE A 768 -16.30 8.80 -20.71
N ALA A 769 -15.58 7.77 -20.22
CA ALA A 769 -15.49 6.49 -20.94
C ALA A 769 -16.87 5.82 -21.09
N LEU A 770 -17.70 5.89 -20.04
CA LEU A 770 -19.08 5.39 -20.09
C LEU A 770 -19.91 6.13 -21.15
N GLU A 771 -19.91 7.47 -21.13
CA GLU A 771 -20.70 8.28 -22.07
C GLU A 771 -20.20 8.14 -23.51
N MET A 772 -18.89 8.07 -23.72
CA MET A 772 -18.32 7.80 -25.05
C MET A 772 -18.72 6.42 -25.57
N GLY A 773 -18.74 5.40 -24.70
CA GLY A 773 -19.22 4.06 -25.05
C GLY A 773 -20.71 4.03 -25.39
N ASN A 774 -21.54 4.79 -24.65
CA ASN A 774 -22.96 4.95 -24.96
C ASN A 774 -23.15 5.67 -26.33
N LEU A 775 -22.39 6.74 -26.58
CA LEU A 775 -22.43 7.47 -27.82
C LEU A 775 -21.98 6.60 -29.01
N ALA A 776 -20.91 5.80 -28.81
CA ALA A 776 -20.43 4.86 -29.81
C ALA A 776 -21.49 3.80 -30.17
N SER A 777 -22.21 3.29 -29.16
CA SER A 777 -23.30 2.32 -29.38
C SER A 777 -24.45 2.93 -30.17
N ILE A 778 -24.83 4.18 -29.90
CA ILE A 778 -25.87 4.91 -30.63
C ILE A 778 -25.46 5.14 -32.10
N LEU A 779 -24.18 5.53 -32.32
CA LEU A 779 -23.64 5.77 -33.66
C LEU A 779 -23.55 4.47 -34.46
N ALA A 780 -23.15 3.37 -33.84
CA ALA A 780 -23.12 2.04 -34.48
C ALA A 780 -24.52 1.62 -34.95
N ASP A 781 -25.52 1.74 -34.09
CA ASP A 781 -26.91 1.39 -34.44
C ASP A 781 -27.52 2.35 -35.47
N LYS A 782 -27.02 3.61 -35.54
CA LYS A 782 -27.40 4.57 -36.57
C LYS A 782 -26.74 4.29 -37.93
N GLY A 783 -25.65 3.52 -37.96
CA GLY A 783 -24.87 3.22 -39.17
C GLY A 783 -23.66 4.11 -39.38
N GLU A 784 -23.31 4.99 -38.44
CA GLU A 784 -22.14 5.87 -38.48
C GLU A 784 -20.92 5.13 -37.93
N ILE A 785 -20.46 4.10 -38.64
CA ILE A 785 -19.53 3.09 -38.15
C ILE A 785 -18.15 3.66 -37.81
N ASN A 786 -17.61 4.57 -38.64
CA ASN A 786 -16.29 5.15 -38.41
C ASN A 786 -16.25 5.98 -37.13
N ASP A 787 -17.29 6.78 -36.89
CA ASP A 787 -17.40 7.56 -35.66
C ASP A 787 -17.62 6.66 -34.43
N ALA A 788 -18.39 5.58 -34.57
CA ALA A 788 -18.57 4.59 -33.52
C ALA A 788 -17.24 3.94 -33.11
N LYS A 789 -16.41 3.50 -34.07
CA LYS A 789 -15.06 2.98 -33.80
C LYS A 789 -14.19 3.98 -33.08
N TYR A 790 -14.20 5.24 -33.50
CA TYR A 790 -13.44 6.31 -32.86
C TYR A 790 -13.84 6.47 -31.39
N TYR A 791 -15.15 6.61 -31.10
CA TYR A 791 -15.61 6.80 -29.73
C TYR A 791 -15.38 5.57 -28.84
N TYR A 792 -15.55 4.35 -29.36
CA TYR A 792 -15.18 3.15 -28.61
C TYR A 792 -13.69 3.09 -28.31
N SER A 793 -12.82 3.46 -29.27
CA SER A 793 -11.38 3.50 -29.06
C SER A 793 -10.98 4.46 -27.96
N GLU A 794 -11.55 5.67 -27.98
CA GLU A 794 -11.29 6.66 -26.93
C GLU A 794 -11.88 6.23 -25.58
N ALA A 795 -13.08 5.63 -25.56
CA ALA A 795 -13.67 5.07 -24.35
C ALA A 795 -12.80 3.97 -23.74
N ILE A 796 -12.24 3.09 -24.58
CA ILE A 796 -11.31 2.04 -24.12
C ILE A 796 -10.03 2.66 -23.58
N LYS A 797 -9.41 3.64 -24.24
CA LYS A 797 -8.17 4.32 -23.78
C LYS A 797 -8.37 5.01 -22.44
N ILE A 798 -9.48 5.75 -22.29
CA ILE A 798 -9.82 6.43 -21.04
C ILE A 798 -10.15 5.40 -19.95
N GLY A 799 -10.96 4.39 -20.28
CA GLY A 799 -11.31 3.30 -19.36
C GLY A 799 -10.07 2.54 -18.86
N GLU A 800 -9.15 2.18 -19.76
CA GLU A 800 -7.87 1.55 -19.40
C GLU A 800 -7.06 2.41 -18.42
N LYS A 801 -7.04 3.72 -18.63
CA LYS A 801 -6.24 4.65 -17.81
C LYS A 801 -6.88 4.95 -16.47
N SER A 802 -8.19 5.06 -16.40
CA SER A 802 -8.94 5.52 -15.21
C SER A 802 -9.49 4.38 -14.36
N LEU A 803 -9.93 3.29 -14.98
CA LEU A 803 -10.58 2.14 -14.34
C LEU A 803 -9.76 0.85 -14.42
N GLY A 804 -8.78 0.81 -15.32
CA GLY A 804 -8.05 -0.40 -15.71
C GLY A 804 -8.69 -1.15 -16.86
N LEU A 805 -7.87 -1.91 -17.59
CA LEU A 805 -8.29 -2.67 -18.80
C LEU A 805 -9.50 -3.56 -18.53
N SER A 806 -9.55 -4.11 -17.36
CA SER A 806 -10.47 -5.20 -17.01
C SER A 806 -11.76 -4.71 -16.35
N HIS A 807 -11.99 -3.41 -16.28
CA HIS A 807 -13.27 -2.90 -15.78
C HIS A 807 -14.44 -3.36 -16.70
N PRO A 808 -15.60 -3.81 -16.17
CA PRO A 808 -16.72 -4.27 -16.99
C PRO A 808 -17.14 -3.25 -18.04
N ASP A 809 -17.08 -1.95 -17.77
CA ASP A 809 -17.43 -0.94 -18.76
C ASP A 809 -16.36 -0.83 -19.87
N THR A 810 -15.08 -1.03 -19.55
CA THR A 810 -14.04 -1.16 -20.58
C THR A 810 -14.27 -2.44 -21.41
N ALA A 811 -14.61 -3.56 -20.75
CA ALA A 811 -14.94 -4.81 -21.43
C ALA A 811 -16.19 -4.70 -22.32
N LYS A 812 -17.22 -3.92 -21.91
CA LYS A 812 -18.38 -3.61 -22.73
C LYS A 812 -18.02 -2.83 -23.98
N ASN A 813 -17.11 -1.86 -23.87
CA ASN A 813 -16.65 -1.10 -25.03
C ASN A 813 -15.87 -1.99 -26.01
N ILE A 814 -15.06 -2.94 -25.49
CA ILE A 814 -14.36 -3.95 -26.30
C ILE A 814 -15.35 -4.91 -26.99
N ASP A 815 -16.40 -5.35 -26.29
CA ASP A 815 -17.48 -6.15 -26.88
C ASP A 815 -18.22 -5.38 -27.98
N GLY A 816 -18.52 -4.08 -27.74
CA GLY A 816 -19.17 -3.20 -28.69
C GLY A 816 -18.39 -3.03 -29.99
N ILE A 817 -17.08 -2.77 -29.91
CA ILE A 817 -16.25 -2.68 -31.13
C ILE A 817 -16.09 -4.05 -31.80
N GLY A 818 -16.03 -5.14 -31.02
CA GLY A 818 -16.04 -6.49 -31.54
C GLY A 818 -17.29 -6.81 -32.38
N THR A 819 -18.45 -6.26 -31.98
CA THR A 819 -19.70 -6.39 -32.74
C THR A 819 -19.60 -5.68 -34.10
N ILE A 820 -19.00 -4.48 -34.16
CA ILE A 820 -18.78 -3.76 -35.42
C ILE A 820 -17.87 -4.58 -36.35
N TYR A 821 -16.74 -5.11 -35.85
CA TYR A 821 -15.86 -5.97 -36.68
C TYR A 821 -16.56 -7.24 -37.17
N LEU A 822 -17.48 -7.80 -36.37
CA LEU A 822 -18.26 -8.96 -36.78
C LEU A 822 -19.23 -8.63 -37.92
N ASP A 823 -19.82 -7.44 -37.92
CA ASP A 823 -20.73 -6.98 -38.94
C ASP A 823 -20.01 -6.58 -40.24
N GLU A 824 -18.76 -6.12 -40.14
CA GLU A 824 -17.84 -5.87 -41.25
C GLU A 824 -17.15 -7.13 -41.81
N GLU A 825 -17.49 -8.31 -41.29
CA GLU A 825 -16.91 -9.60 -41.67
C GLU A 825 -15.44 -9.81 -41.28
N GLU A 826 -14.88 -8.90 -40.49
CA GLU A 826 -13.52 -9.00 -39.95
C GLU A 826 -13.45 -10.00 -38.77
N THR A 827 -13.68 -11.27 -39.10
CA THR A 827 -13.89 -12.34 -38.10
C THR A 827 -12.69 -12.49 -37.11
N SER A 828 -11.46 -12.25 -37.58
CA SER A 828 -10.26 -12.38 -36.73
C SER A 828 -10.21 -11.32 -35.63
N MET A 829 -10.51 -10.06 -35.99
CA MET A 829 -10.55 -8.94 -35.05
C MET A 829 -11.72 -9.07 -34.09
N ALA A 830 -12.89 -9.44 -34.61
CA ALA A 830 -14.07 -9.73 -33.78
C ALA A 830 -13.77 -10.82 -32.74
N LEU A 831 -13.10 -11.90 -33.14
CA LEU A 831 -12.71 -13.01 -32.24
C LEU A 831 -11.80 -12.50 -31.11
N SER A 832 -10.77 -11.73 -31.45
CA SER A 832 -9.82 -11.20 -30.45
C SER A 832 -10.51 -10.25 -29.46
N CYS A 833 -11.42 -9.39 -29.95
CA CYS A 833 -12.23 -8.52 -29.10
C CYS A 833 -13.15 -9.32 -28.15
N PHE A 834 -13.90 -10.28 -28.68
CA PHE A 834 -14.82 -11.06 -27.86
C PHE A 834 -14.11 -12.00 -26.88
N LEU A 835 -12.97 -12.59 -27.25
CA LEU A 835 -12.16 -13.38 -26.31
C LEU A 835 -11.61 -12.52 -25.19
N LEU A 836 -11.14 -11.31 -25.50
CA LEU A 836 -10.67 -10.38 -24.49
C LEU A 836 -11.84 -9.97 -23.58
N ALA A 837 -12.94 -9.50 -24.13
CA ALA A 837 -14.14 -9.12 -23.37
C ALA A 837 -14.65 -10.29 -22.49
N TYR A 838 -14.72 -11.51 -23.05
CA TYR A 838 -15.14 -12.70 -22.30
C TYR A 838 -14.24 -13.00 -21.11
N LYS A 839 -12.91 -13.01 -21.33
CA LYS A 839 -11.94 -13.20 -20.24
C LYS A 839 -12.09 -12.16 -19.15
N LEU A 840 -12.30 -10.91 -19.54
CA LEU A 840 -12.47 -9.81 -18.61
C LEU A 840 -13.78 -9.96 -17.81
N PHE A 841 -14.88 -10.33 -18.47
CA PHE A 841 -16.16 -10.54 -17.79
C PHE A 841 -16.16 -11.75 -16.85
N ILE A 842 -15.63 -12.92 -17.28
CA ILE A 842 -15.61 -14.10 -16.38
C ILE A 842 -14.68 -13.95 -15.18
N ALA A 843 -13.69 -13.04 -15.28
CA ALA A 843 -12.83 -12.69 -14.14
C ALA A 843 -13.57 -11.83 -13.10
N THR A 844 -14.69 -11.19 -13.45
CA THR A 844 -15.32 -10.12 -12.68
C THR A 844 -16.78 -10.35 -12.39
N LEU A 845 -17.47 -11.11 -13.22
CA LEU A 845 -18.91 -11.34 -13.18
C LEU A 845 -19.20 -12.84 -13.08
N ASP A 846 -20.36 -13.19 -12.49
CA ASP A 846 -20.85 -14.54 -12.47
C ASP A 846 -21.08 -15.08 -13.91
N HIS A 847 -20.86 -16.37 -14.13
CA HIS A 847 -21.07 -17.02 -15.43
C HIS A 847 -22.50 -16.89 -15.97
N GLN A 848 -23.48 -16.64 -15.11
CA GLN A 848 -24.90 -16.42 -15.44
C GLN A 848 -25.18 -14.94 -15.80
N HIS A 849 -24.21 -14.03 -15.59
CA HIS A 849 -24.42 -12.62 -15.83
C HIS A 849 -24.72 -12.34 -17.32
N LYS A 850 -25.68 -11.45 -17.57
CA LYS A 850 -26.18 -11.13 -18.92
C LYS A 850 -25.08 -10.80 -19.92
N ASP A 851 -24.03 -10.08 -19.51
CA ASP A 851 -22.92 -9.67 -20.36
C ASP A 851 -22.01 -10.86 -20.71
N VAL A 852 -21.74 -11.76 -19.75
CA VAL A 852 -21.00 -13.01 -20.00
C VAL A 852 -21.76 -13.87 -21.01
N VAL A 853 -23.05 -14.04 -20.79
CA VAL A 853 -23.92 -14.82 -21.69
C VAL A 853 -23.98 -14.19 -23.09
N ARG A 854 -24.04 -12.86 -23.19
CA ARG A 854 -24.06 -12.12 -24.47
C ARG A 854 -22.76 -12.37 -25.25
N VAL A 855 -21.60 -12.14 -24.65
CA VAL A 855 -20.31 -12.31 -25.33
C VAL A 855 -20.08 -13.79 -25.71
N ARG A 856 -20.50 -14.73 -24.87
CA ARG A 856 -20.45 -16.16 -25.21
C ARG A 856 -21.30 -16.49 -26.46
N LYS A 857 -22.46 -15.83 -26.62
CA LYS A 857 -23.24 -15.94 -27.84
C LYS A 857 -22.53 -15.36 -29.07
N HIS A 858 -21.82 -14.25 -28.93
CA HIS A 858 -21.01 -13.68 -30.01
C HIS A 858 -19.87 -14.65 -30.42
N LEU A 859 -19.16 -15.23 -29.44
CA LEU A 859 -18.15 -16.26 -29.70
C LEU A 859 -18.75 -17.50 -30.40
N HIS A 860 -19.97 -17.92 -30.02
CA HIS A 860 -20.64 -19.02 -30.65
C HIS A 860 -21.05 -18.71 -32.11
N LYS A 861 -21.42 -17.46 -32.43
CA LYS A 861 -21.65 -17.04 -33.81
C LYS A 861 -20.39 -17.13 -34.67
N ILE A 862 -19.24 -16.72 -34.11
CA ILE A 862 -17.94 -16.84 -34.80
C ILE A 862 -17.59 -18.32 -35.01
N TYR A 863 -17.75 -19.16 -33.99
CA TYR A 863 -17.51 -20.61 -34.07
C TYR A 863 -18.29 -21.25 -35.23
N ILE A 864 -19.55 -20.88 -35.39
CA ILE A 864 -20.40 -21.39 -36.51
C ILE A 864 -19.87 -20.87 -37.85
N ARG A 865 -19.50 -19.55 -37.97
CA ARG A 865 -18.99 -18.97 -39.22
C ARG A 865 -17.64 -19.58 -39.65
N MET A 866 -16.84 -20.06 -38.70
CA MET A 866 -15.53 -20.68 -38.97
C MET A 866 -15.62 -22.16 -39.36
N GLU A 867 -16.83 -22.75 -39.40
CA GLU A 867 -17.09 -24.16 -39.76
C GLU A 867 -16.21 -25.16 -38.98
N ILE A 868 -16.05 -24.96 -37.69
CA ILE A 868 -15.16 -25.73 -36.83
C ILE A 868 -15.76 -27.12 -36.51
N HIS A 869 -14.98 -28.19 -36.71
CA HIS A 869 -15.44 -29.58 -36.50
C HIS A 869 -15.43 -30.08 -35.06
N GLU A 870 -14.70 -29.38 -34.14
CA GLU A 870 -14.70 -29.73 -32.71
C GLU A 870 -15.94 -29.16 -32.00
N THR A 871 -16.19 -29.59 -30.74
CA THR A 871 -17.26 -28.98 -29.96
C THR A 871 -16.95 -27.54 -29.57
N PHE A 872 -17.95 -26.70 -29.43
CA PHE A 872 -17.77 -25.29 -29.01
C PHE A 872 -16.98 -25.14 -27.72
N GLU A 873 -17.21 -26.02 -26.74
CA GLU A 873 -16.50 -25.96 -25.45
C GLU A 873 -15.02 -26.31 -25.59
N THR A 874 -14.66 -27.30 -26.40
CA THR A 874 -13.27 -27.66 -26.68
C THR A 874 -12.56 -26.54 -27.41
N TRP A 875 -13.16 -25.99 -28.46
CA TRP A 875 -12.64 -24.87 -29.21
C TRP A 875 -12.46 -23.64 -28.34
N LEU A 876 -13.47 -23.25 -27.55
CA LEU A 876 -13.40 -22.11 -26.66
C LEU A 876 -12.27 -22.25 -25.62
N THR A 877 -12.13 -23.46 -25.06
CA THR A 877 -11.04 -23.76 -24.11
C THR A 877 -9.66 -23.57 -24.73
N VAL A 878 -9.48 -23.94 -26.01
CA VAL A 878 -8.24 -23.71 -26.75
C VAL A 878 -8.02 -22.21 -26.98
N GLN A 879 -9.03 -21.47 -27.44
CA GLN A 879 -8.93 -20.03 -27.69
C GLN A 879 -8.63 -19.24 -26.40
N LEU A 880 -9.18 -19.67 -25.28
CA LEU A 880 -8.92 -19.07 -23.98
C LEU A 880 -7.49 -19.28 -23.45
N LYS A 881 -6.63 -20.04 -24.10
CA LYS A 881 -5.20 -20.12 -23.78
C LYS A 881 -4.44 -18.88 -24.21
N LYS A 882 -4.92 -18.11 -25.21
CA LYS A 882 -4.29 -16.83 -25.59
C LYS A 882 -4.25 -15.88 -24.40
N GLY A 883 -3.11 -15.23 -24.16
CA GLY A 883 -2.94 -14.30 -23.06
C GLY A 883 -3.68 -12.97 -23.29
N ILE A 884 -4.11 -12.29 -22.19
CA ILE A 884 -4.73 -10.95 -22.29
C ILE A 884 -3.82 -9.96 -23.01
N LYS A 885 -2.50 -10.01 -22.76
CA LYS A 885 -1.51 -9.14 -23.42
C LYS A 885 -1.44 -9.37 -24.92
N GLU A 886 -1.54 -10.63 -25.34
CA GLU A 886 -1.53 -11.02 -26.75
C GLU A 886 -2.79 -10.54 -27.48
N LEU A 887 -3.97 -10.82 -26.92
CA LEU A 887 -5.24 -10.36 -27.48
C LEU A 887 -5.30 -8.83 -27.57
N ARG A 888 -4.81 -8.13 -26.55
CA ARG A 888 -4.73 -6.67 -26.53
C ARG A 888 -3.78 -6.15 -27.62
N ALA A 889 -2.66 -6.81 -27.88
CA ALA A 889 -1.71 -6.42 -28.90
C ALA A 889 -2.29 -6.64 -30.32
N GLU A 890 -3.09 -7.68 -30.51
CA GLU A 890 -3.82 -7.92 -31.76
C GLU A 890 -4.80 -6.76 -32.04
N ILE A 891 -5.60 -6.38 -31.05
CA ILE A 891 -6.59 -5.30 -31.16
C ILE A 891 -5.92 -3.93 -31.37
N LYS A 892 -4.81 -3.64 -30.70
CA LYS A 892 -4.11 -2.35 -30.78
C LYS A 892 -3.44 -2.06 -32.12
N LYS A 893 -3.35 -3.01 -33.03
CA LYS A 893 -2.80 -2.76 -34.38
C LYS A 893 -3.73 -1.89 -35.24
N ASP A 894 -5.03 -1.83 -34.92
CA ASP A 894 -6.03 -1.06 -35.64
C ASP A 894 -6.48 0.22 -34.89
N PHE A 895 -6.03 0.42 -33.66
CA PHE A 895 -6.22 1.65 -32.90
C PHE A 895 -5.01 2.59 -33.04
#